data_cbb06ea5204e1bbd3f0db315b33e6356
#
_entry.id   cbb06ea5204e1bbd3f0db315b33e6356
#
_cell.length_a   1.000
_cell.length_b   1.000
_cell.length_c   1.000
_cell.angle_alpha   90.00
_cell.angle_beta   90.00
_cell.angle_gamma   90.00
#
_symmetry.space_group_name_H-M   'P 1'
#
loop_
_entity.id
_entity.type
_entity.pdbx_description
1 polymer ?
#
loop_
_entity_poly.entity_id
_entity_poly.type
_entity_poly.pdbx_seq_one_letter_code
_entity_poly.pdbx_strand_id
1 'polypeptide(L)'
;MNKLKFSYIIAFTIFFLYSFAQDKSKSKKETKKELATAKLDSTRAKKTTKVTIKDKIKSSKKIEGLFTIYQDTITGAMQLYINKNQLDKEYIYQSYSMNGPNALNLNQSMHRATSIFNIKKANDKIEFGLVNTAFYYDKKNAVSKAAGVDISEAIVLSEKIIAQDSIGFLIVADGLFLGEKLDPVKPIAPPGAIPGDLFTLGTFNLAKSKYYSVRSFPNNTDVTVDLAYDNTAPLNGGDKTITDARYVRVRVQHTFFEIPKNNFRPRRDDPRIGYFGQQINNQTSIKSNPYKDIINRWYLTKKDSLATLSEPIEPITWWIENTTPIEFRQTILEAGNRWNQAFEKAGFKNAVVMKIQPDTVSWDAADVRYNVIRWVASSTPRYGAIGPSFANPRTGQILGSDITVEWASGSRTPIYDELFSSNGLQNQINYDTSFHSDGQLCAMASELKNQFMMGTTLIDASDDNPETILKIHKEFLYYLILHEMGHTLGLNHNMKASQMLKPSELHDTAITEKIGLIGSVMDYPTINLSLDRSKQGNYFTTKPGPYDLWAIEYGYKEFNEALEEAELNKILARSTEPSLAFGNDADDMRSPGKGIDPRVMIDDISSDAITVAEERFILVNSIMAKLKTKYSKKGENYSELRSRFGTLNSQRKNMMEVVSRYVGGVYVDRSYVGQNTTQKPFTPVSKLEQKRAISVLNKYAFAPNSFDADITLYPYLQQQRRGFGFFVTTEDPKLNTIYLSMQTEALSHLLHPTTLQRISNTSLYGNSYPVTEVMSDLTNGIFKADLMGIVNIQRIYLQTHFTKKIIEIADINSPKNTYDDISKAAARQTLKKIKSMLISANSADETTRAHRASLIFQIDSALSIK
;
A
#
# COMPACT_ATOMS: atom_id res chain seq x y z
N MET A 1 6.14 -45.52 23.30
CA MET A 1 5.14 -44.49 23.60
C MET A 1 3.99 -44.44 22.59
N ASN A 2 3.56 -45.55 22.05
CA ASN A 2 2.53 -45.61 20.99
C ASN A 2 1.34 -46.53 21.30
N LYS A 3 1.03 -46.76 22.58
CA LYS A 3 -0.13 -47.61 22.99
C LYS A 3 -1.19 -46.84 23.81
N LEU A 4 -0.98 -45.57 24.12
CA LEU A 4 -1.95 -44.77 24.90
C LEU A 4 -2.86 -43.84 24.09
N LYS A 5 -2.64 -43.69 22.78
CA LYS A 5 -3.48 -42.80 21.96
C LYS A 5 -4.66 -43.50 21.27
N PHE A 6 -4.72 -44.83 21.32
CA PHE A 6 -5.83 -45.56 20.66
C PHE A 6 -7.03 -45.82 21.62
N SER A 7 -6.85 -45.71 22.93
CA SER A 7 -7.93 -45.93 23.90
C SER A 7 -8.87 -44.75 24.11
N TYR A 8 -8.46 -43.51 23.73
CA TYR A 8 -9.29 -42.32 23.90
C TYR A 8 -10.28 -42.07 22.73
N ILE A 9 -10.00 -42.61 21.55
CA ILE A 9 -10.87 -42.47 20.38
C ILE A 9 -12.07 -43.40 20.44
N ILE A 10 -11.93 -44.57 21.05
CA ILE A 10 -13.02 -45.56 21.20
C ILE A 10 -13.99 -45.16 22.34
N ALA A 11 -13.51 -44.47 23.37
CA ALA A 11 -14.39 -43.97 24.44
C ALA A 11 -15.27 -42.78 24.00
N PHE A 12 -14.83 -41.97 23.05
CA PHE A 12 -15.61 -40.81 22.57
C PHE A 12 -16.72 -41.19 21.58
N THR A 13 -16.51 -42.28 20.83
CA THR A 13 -17.51 -42.77 19.85
C THR A 13 -18.65 -43.56 20.54
N ILE A 14 -18.38 -44.16 21.66
CA ILE A 14 -19.41 -44.90 22.44
C ILE A 14 -20.29 -43.94 23.26
N PHE A 15 -19.79 -42.76 23.64
CA PHE A 15 -20.60 -41.76 24.36
C PHE A 15 -21.59 -41.03 23.44
N PHE A 16 -21.29 -40.91 22.13
CA PHE A 16 -22.19 -40.30 21.17
C PHE A 16 -23.33 -41.24 20.71
N LEU A 17 -23.15 -42.53 20.82
CA LEU A 17 -24.21 -43.51 20.47
C LEU A 17 -25.20 -43.76 21.58
N TYR A 18 -24.85 -43.42 22.84
CA TYR A 18 -25.77 -43.59 23.97
C TYR A 18 -26.74 -42.42 24.17
N SER A 19 -26.41 -41.24 23.64
CA SER A 19 -27.26 -40.03 23.73
C SER A 19 -28.41 -40.01 22.70
N PHE A 20 -28.37 -40.87 21.68
CA PHE A 20 -29.45 -40.97 20.68
C PHE A 20 -30.50 -42.07 20.95
N ALA A 21 -30.31 -42.87 21.98
CA ALA A 21 -31.20 -43.98 22.30
C ALA A 21 -32.26 -43.69 23.36
N GLN A 22 -32.18 -42.56 24.08
CA GLN A 22 -33.13 -42.20 25.16
C GLN A 22 -34.28 -41.27 24.74
N ASP A 23 -34.28 -40.74 23.51
CA ASP A 23 -35.33 -39.78 23.09
C ASP A 23 -36.44 -40.37 22.23
N LYS A 24 -36.45 -41.70 22.06
CA LYS A 24 -37.51 -42.39 21.30
C LYS A 24 -38.62 -43.03 22.15
N SER A 25 -38.57 -42.96 23.49
CA SER A 25 -39.60 -43.60 24.34
C SER A 25 -40.68 -42.67 24.91
N LYS A 26 -40.58 -41.32 24.71
CA LYS A 26 -41.59 -40.37 25.20
C LYS A 26 -42.55 -39.82 24.19
N SER A 27 -42.41 -40.10 22.87
CA SER A 27 -43.29 -39.54 21.84
C SER A 27 -44.47 -40.44 21.40
N LYS A 28 -44.69 -41.62 22.03
CA LYS A 28 -45.79 -42.53 21.67
C LYS A 28 -47.02 -42.50 22.58
N LYS A 29 -47.08 -41.64 23.59
CA LYS A 29 -48.24 -41.54 24.52
C LYS A 29 -49.10 -40.28 24.30
N GLU A 30 -48.66 -39.25 23.60
CA GLU A 30 -49.47 -38.04 23.41
C GLU A 30 -50.24 -37.97 22.07
N THR A 31 -49.92 -38.84 21.10
CA THR A 31 -50.56 -38.83 19.78
C THR A 31 -51.89 -39.59 19.70
N LYS A 32 -52.43 -40.10 20.84
CA LYS A 32 -53.74 -40.81 20.86
C LYS A 32 -54.91 -40.02 21.46
N LYS A 33 -54.68 -38.76 21.87
CA LYS A 33 -55.74 -37.95 22.46
C LYS A 33 -56.23 -36.79 21.59
N GLU A 34 -55.56 -36.52 20.48
CA GLU A 34 -55.94 -35.42 19.56
C GLU A 34 -56.64 -35.85 18.27
N LEU A 35 -56.90 -37.16 18.07
CA LEU A 35 -57.57 -37.63 16.84
C LEU A 35 -59.11 -37.81 16.99
N ALA A 36 -59.72 -37.27 18.04
CA ALA A 36 -61.14 -37.45 18.28
C ALA A 36 -62.00 -36.15 18.17
N THR A 37 -61.39 -34.97 17.79
CA THR A 37 -62.19 -33.74 17.72
C THR A 37 -61.97 -32.90 16.43
N ALA A 38 -61.50 -33.54 15.36
CA ALA A 38 -61.34 -32.88 14.09
C ALA A 38 -62.21 -33.52 12.98
N LYS A 39 -63.52 -33.57 13.23
CA LYS A 39 -64.52 -33.78 12.17
C LYS A 39 -65.70 -32.87 12.51
N LEU A 40 -65.69 -31.67 12.08
CA LEU A 40 -66.74 -30.75 11.57
C LEU A 40 -66.17 -29.34 11.59
N ASP A 41 -65.55 -28.89 10.52
CA ASP A 41 -65.73 -27.60 9.89
C ASP A 41 -64.93 -27.49 8.59
N SER A 42 -65.47 -28.14 7.60
CA SER A 42 -65.09 -27.89 6.22
C SER A 42 -66.05 -26.90 5.61
N THR A 43 -65.81 -25.59 5.84
CA THR A 43 -66.26 -24.54 4.88
C THR A 43 -65.92 -23.17 5.47
N ARG A 44 -64.66 -22.80 5.32
CA ARG A 44 -64.24 -21.39 5.18
C ARG A 44 -62.77 -21.35 4.73
N ALA A 45 -62.58 -21.50 3.40
CA ALA A 45 -61.32 -21.07 2.80
C ALA A 45 -61.14 -19.59 3.18
N LYS A 46 -60.29 -19.30 4.18
CA LYS A 46 -59.77 -17.96 4.39
C LYS A 46 -59.11 -17.56 3.09
N LYS A 47 -59.74 -16.70 2.29
CA LYS A 47 -59.08 -15.91 1.27
C LYS A 47 -57.89 -15.26 1.98
N THR A 48 -56.70 -15.84 1.85
CA THR A 48 -55.48 -15.15 2.17
C THR A 48 -55.43 -13.95 1.24
N THR A 49 -55.87 -12.82 1.72
CA THR A 49 -55.70 -11.52 1.05
C THR A 49 -54.22 -11.43 0.73
N LYS A 50 -53.87 -11.48 -0.54
CA LYS A 50 -52.47 -11.29 -0.99
C LYS A 50 -52.02 -9.94 -0.43
N VAL A 51 -51.06 -9.95 0.50
CA VAL A 51 -50.48 -8.75 1.06
C VAL A 51 -49.88 -7.95 -0.09
N THR A 52 -50.33 -6.71 -0.27
CA THR A 52 -49.86 -5.84 -1.35
C THR A 52 -48.58 -5.13 -0.94
N ILE A 53 -47.78 -4.66 -1.92
CA ILE A 53 -46.62 -3.80 -1.66
C ILE A 53 -47.06 -2.61 -0.86
N LYS A 54 -48.16 -1.94 -1.22
CA LYS A 54 -48.72 -0.77 -0.52
C LYS A 54 -48.97 -1.03 0.98
N ASP A 55 -49.38 -2.24 1.33
CA ASP A 55 -49.61 -2.61 2.74
C ASP A 55 -48.30 -2.69 3.52
N LYS A 56 -47.20 -3.12 2.88
CA LYS A 56 -45.89 -3.32 3.49
C LYS A 56 -45.09 -2.04 3.64
N ILE A 57 -45.37 -1.03 2.83
CA ILE A 57 -44.60 0.24 2.80
C ILE A 57 -45.35 1.43 3.38
N LYS A 58 -46.46 1.24 4.09
CA LYS A 58 -47.35 2.31 4.60
C LYS A 58 -46.63 3.37 5.44
N SER A 59 -45.63 2.94 6.27
CA SER A 59 -44.82 3.78 7.13
C SER A 59 -43.46 4.13 6.53
N SER A 60 -43.22 3.79 5.26
CA SER A 60 -41.91 3.89 4.66
C SER A 60 -41.75 5.14 3.78
N LYS A 61 -40.59 5.78 3.87
CA LYS A 61 -40.13 6.77 2.91
C LYS A 61 -39.56 6.05 1.70
N LYS A 62 -40.01 6.44 0.50
CA LYS A 62 -39.48 5.93 -0.78
C LYS A 62 -38.23 6.72 -1.17
N ILE A 63 -37.16 6.01 -1.57
CA ILE A 63 -35.91 6.54 -2.10
C ILE A 63 -35.72 5.92 -3.48
N GLU A 64 -35.81 6.74 -4.52
CA GLU A 64 -35.76 6.29 -5.93
C GLU A 64 -34.35 6.49 -6.52
N GLY A 65 -33.94 5.58 -7.40
CA GLY A 65 -32.68 5.62 -8.13
C GLY A 65 -32.42 4.28 -8.83
N LEU A 66 -31.15 3.87 -8.92
CA LEU A 66 -30.80 2.56 -9.53
C LEU A 66 -31.61 1.43 -8.88
N PHE A 67 -31.63 1.37 -7.56
CA PHE A 67 -32.56 0.54 -6.80
C PHE A 67 -33.54 1.41 -6.03
N THR A 68 -34.79 0.99 -6.01
CA THR A 68 -35.81 1.65 -5.20
C THR A 68 -35.81 1.04 -3.80
N ILE A 69 -35.57 1.89 -2.80
CA ILE A 69 -35.50 1.52 -1.39
C ILE A 69 -36.68 2.11 -0.66
N TYR A 70 -37.29 1.34 0.24
CA TYR A 70 -38.30 1.80 1.19
C TYR A 70 -37.72 1.70 2.60
N GLN A 71 -37.54 2.83 3.27
CA GLN A 71 -37.07 2.91 4.66
C GLN A 71 -38.24 3.21 5.59
N ASP A 72 -38.54 2.29 6.48
CA ASP A 72 -39.55 2.48 7.50
C ASP A 72 -39.17 3.65 8.42
N THR A 73 -40.07 4.63 8.56
CA THR A 73 -39.77 5.86 9.32
C THR A 73 -39.88 5.70 10.84
N ILE A 74 -40.42 4.55 11.30
CA ILE A 74 -40.60 4.25 12.71
C ILE A 74 -39.43 3.38 13.20
N THR A 75 -39.15 2.29 12.47
CA THR A 75 -38.14 1.27 12.88
C THR A 75 -36.78 1.50 12.26
N GLY A 76 -36.72 2.26 11.15
CA GLY A 76 -35.49 2.42 10.34
C GLY A 76 -35.17 1.20 9.45
N ALA A 77 -35.96 0.13 9.50
CA ALA A 77 -35.76 -1.08 8.70
C ALA A 77 -35.89 -0.79 7.20
N MET A 78 -35.15 -1.53 6.39
CA MET A 78 -35.13 -1.33 4.95
C MET A 78 -35.76 -2.48 4.17
N GLN A 79 -36.48 -2.10 3.13
CA GLN A 79 -37.00 -3.00 2.12
C GLN A 79 -36.48 -2.57 0.74
N LEU A 80 -36.10 -3.53 -0.07
CA LEU A 80 -35.59 -3.32 -1.42
C LEU A 80 -36.64 -3.79 -2.42
N TYR A 81 -36.98 -2.90 -3.35
CA TYR A 81 -37.88 -3.24 -4.47
C TYR A 81 -37.05 -3.52 -5.71
N ILE A 82 -37.12 -4.76 -6.18
CA ILE A 82 -36.41 -5.25 -7.35
C ILE A 82 -37.39 -5.32 -8.52
N ASN A 83 -37.16 -4.52 -9.55
CA ASN A 83 -37.90 -4.61 -10.80
C ASN A 83 -37.57 -5.91 -11.52
N LYS A 84 -38.55 -6.50 -12.24
CA LYS A 84 -38.35 -7.71 -13.05
C LYS A 84 -37.25 -7.53 -14.10
N ASN A 85 -37.10 -6.32 -14.65
CA ASN A 85 -36.08 -6.01 -15.64
C ASN A 85 -34.66 -5.89 -15.03
N GLN A 86 -34.52 -5.92 -13.70
CA GLN A 86 -33.24 -5.92 -12.98
C GLN A 86 -32.75 -7.36 -12.70
N LEU A 87 -33.63 -8.38 -12.89
CA LEU A 87 -33.23 -9.77 -12.73
C LEU A 87 -32.31 -10.21 -13.88
N ASP A 88 -31.42 -11.16 -13.57
CA ASP A 88 -30.47 -11.78 -14.50
C ASP A 88 -29.50 -10.77 -15.13
N LYS A 89 -29.36 -9.57 -14.51
CA LYS A 89 -28.37 -8.57 -14.87
C LYS A 89 -27.23 -8.55 -13.85
N GLU A 90 -26.07 -8.14 -14.31
CA GLU A 90 -24.90 -7.91 -13.50
C GLU A 90 -24.80 -6.44 -13.09
N TYR A 91 -24.34 -6.22 -11.87
CA TYR A 91 -24.07 -4.92 -11.26
C TYR A 91 -22.68 -4.94 -10.62
N ILE A 92 -22.05 -3.78 -10.50
CA ILE A 92 -20.81 -3.64 -9.76
C ILE A 92 -21.16 -3.25 -8.33
N TYR A 93 -20.52 -3.90 -7.38
CA TYR A 93 -20.56 -3.58 -5.98
C TYR A 93 -19.19 -3.07 -5.53
N GLN A 94 -19.21 -2.04 -4.68
CA GLN A 94 -18.01 -1.53 -4.00
C GLN A 94 -18.31 -1.20 -2.56
N SER A 95 -17.28 -1.30 -1.71
CA SER A 95 -17.34 -0.87 -0.31
C SER A 95 -16.20 0.06 0.05
N TYR A 96 -16.52 0.98 0.98
CA TYR A 96 -15.57 1.95 1.52
C TYR A 96 -15.72 2.01 3.03
N SER A 97 -14.61 2.14 3.76
CA SER A 97 -14.66 2.60 5.13
C SER A 97 -14.87 4.11 5.16
N MET A 98 -15.85 4.56 5.93
CA MET A 98 -16.18 5.98 6.08
C MET A 98 -15.74 6.54 7.42
N ASN A 99 -15.59 5.68 8.43
CA ASN A 99 -15.08 6.01 9.76
C ASN A 99 -14.88 4.73 10.56
N GLY A 100 -13.73 4.57 11.20
CA GLY A 100 -13.43 3.40 12.03
C GLY A 100 -12.09 3.53 12.74
N PRO A 101 -11.69 2.51 13.52
CA PRO A 101 -10.41 2.49 14.19
C PRO A 101 -9.24 2.57 13.21
N ASN A 102 -8.39 3.55 13.41
CA ASN A 102 -7.18 3.73 12.62
C ASN A 102 -6.22 2.53 12.74
N ALA A 103 -6.19 1.90 13.92
CA ALA A 103 -5.43 0.67 14.18
C ALA A 103 -5.80 -0.51 13.26
N LEU A 104 -6.97 -0.45 12.60
CA LEU A 104 -7.45 -1.47 11.65
C LEU A 104 -7.45 -1.00 10.19
N ASN A 105 -6.83 0.15 9.88
CA ASN A 105 -6.84 0.78 8.56
C ASN A 105 -8.27 1.07 8.04
N LEU A 106 -9.20 1.41 8.93
CA LEU A 106 -10.58 1.76 8.61
C LEU A 106 -10.76 3.28 8.51
N ASN A 107 -9.81 3.92 7.85
CA ASN A 107 -9.81 5.37 7.62
C ASN A 107 -10.93 5.79 6.66
N GLN A 108 -11.26 7.08 6.66
CA GLN A 108 -12.25 7.63 5.74
C GLN A 108 -11.82 7.46 4.27
N SER A 109 -12.78 7.11 3.42
CA SER A 109 -12.63 6.93 1.96
C SER A 109 -11.67 5.80 1.53
N MET A 110 -11.31 4.88 2.44
CA MET A 110 -10.53 3.71 2.06
C MET A 110 -11.40 2.72 1.30
N HIS A 111 -11.03 2.47 0.05
CA HIS A 111 -11.62 1.39 -0.74
C HIS A 111 -11.33 0.03 -0.10
N ARG A 112 -12.33 -0.85 -0.06
CA ARG A 112 -12.23 -2.16 0.60
C ARG A 112 -12.45 -3.33 -0.34
N ALA A 113 -13.49 -3.31 -1.15
CA ALA A 113 -13.80 -4.39 -2.07
C ALA A 113 -14.47 -3.88 -3.34
N THR A 114 -14.19 -4.56 -4.45
CA THR A 114 -14.93 -4.45 -5.72
C THR A 114 -15.32 -5.83 -6.20
N SER A 115 -16.57 -6.04 -6.57
CA SER A 115 -17.04 -7.29 -7.14
C SER A 115 -18.19 -7.07 -8.12
N ILE A 116 -18.43 -8.06 -8.97
CA ILE A 116 -19.67 -8.13 -9.75
C ILE A 116 -20.65 -9.04 -9.03
N PHE A 117 -21.90 -8.63 -8.96
CA PHE A 117 -22.97 -9.48 -8.48
C PHE A 117 -24.12 -9.52 -9.49
N ASN A 118 -24.92 -10.56 -9.41
CA ASN A 118 -26.18 -10.69 -10.13
C ASN A 118 -27.35 -10.83 -9.17
N ILE A 119 -28.53 -10.50 -9.67
CA ILE A 119 -29.80 -10.66 -8.93
C ILE A 119 -30.62 -11.71 -9.67
N LYS A 120 -30.95 -12.81 -8.99
CA LYS A 120 -31.74 -13.91 -9.55
C LYS A 120 -33.01 -14.12 -8.74
N LYS A 121 -34.07 -14.64 -9.42
CA LYS A 121 -35.26 -15.12 -8.73
C LYS A 121 -35.22 -16.65 -8.64
N ALA A 122 -35.21 -17.16 -7.40
CA ALA A 122 -35.26 -18.57 -7.10
C ALA A 122 -36.59 -18.90 -6.36
N ASN A 123 -37.58 -19.40 -7.09
CA ASN A 123 -38.92 -19.70 -6.57
C ASN A 123 -39.58 -18.46 -5.90
N ASP A 124 -39.76 -18.48 -4.59
CA ASP A 124 -40.32 -17.40 -3.78
C ASP A 124 -39.27 -16.46 -3.14
N LYS A 125 -38.00 -16.54 -3.61
CA LYS A 125 -36.89 -15.77 -3.10
C LYS A 125 -36.18 -14.94 -4.18
N ILE A 126 -35.53 -13.89 -3.75
CA ILE A 126 -34.52 -13.14 -4.53
C ILE A 126 -33.14 -13.47 -3.96
N GLU A 127 -32.22 -13.81 -4.84
CA GLU A 127 -30.83 -14.14 -4.52
C GLU A 127 -29.87 -13.12 -5.10
N PHE A 128 -28.86 -12.76 -4.30
CA PHE A 128 -27.72 -11.95 -4.70
C PHE A 128 -26.50 -12.87 -4.76
N GLY A 129 -25.97 -13.08 -5.94
CA GLY A 129 -24.82 -13.94 -6.17
C GLY A 129 -23.61 -13.16 -6.65
N LEU A 130 -22.43 -13.40 -6.06
CA LEU A 130 -21.17 -12.88 -6.58
C LEU A 130 -20.76 -13.64 -7.83
N VAL A 131 -20.23 -12.91 -8.80
CA VAL A 131 -19.81 -13.45 -10.09
C VAL A 131 -18.30 -13.54 -10.16
N ASN A 132 -17.77 -14.71 -10.48
CA ASN A 132 -16.34 -14.90 -10.71
C ASN A 132 -15.95 -14.28 -12.05
N THR A 133 -14.97 -13.37 -12.04
CA THR A 133 -14.46 -12.67 -13.22
C THR A 133 -13.05 -13.09 -13.62
N ALA A 134 -12.42 -14.01 -12.88
CA ALA A 134 -11.07 -14.47 -13.12
C ALA A 134 -10.89 -15.34 -14.37
N PHE A 135 -11.99 -15.83 -14.96
CA PHE A 135 -11.96 -16.75 -16.08
C PHE A 135 -12.75 -16.22 -17.28
N TYR A 136 -12.14 -16.39 -18.46
CA TYR A 136 -12.76 -16.08 -19.73
C TYR A 136 -12.90 -17.34 -20.58
N TYR A 137 -14.03 -17.48 -21.25
CA TYR A 137 -14.34 -18.54 -22.22
C TYR A 137 -14.79 -17.90 -23.52
N ASP A 138 -14.06 -18.13 -24.62
CA ASP A 138 -14.45 -17.64 -25.93
C ASP A 138 -15.72 -18.36 -26.41
N LYS A 139 -16.80 -17.64 -26.55
CA LYS A 139 -18.12 -18.20 -26.99
C LYS A 139 -18.07 -18.87 -28.36
N LYS A 140 -17.08 -18.51 -29.20
CA LYS A 140 -16.88 -19.14 -30.52
C LYS A 140 -16.19 -20.50 -30.40
N ASN A 141 -15.53 -20.82 -29.31
CA ASN A 141 -14.89 -22.10 -29.05
C ASN A 141 -15.89 -23.09 -28.44
N ALA A 142 -15.96 -24.33 -29.00
CA ALA A 142 -16.88 -25.34 -28.51
C ALA A 142 -16.71 -25.67 -27.02
N VAL A 143 -15.49 -25.58 -26.46
CA VAL A 143 -15.21 -25.78 -25.03
C VAL A 143 -15.95 -24.80 -24.14
N SER A 144 -16.36 -23.64 -24.65
CA SER A 144 -17.16 -22.67 -23.87
C SER A 144 -18.52 -23.24 -23.40
N LYS A 145 -19.02 -24.29 -24.04
CA LYS A 145 -20.26 -25.00 -23.61
C LYS A 145 -20.07 -25.79 -22.31
N ALA A 146 -18.80 -26.08 -21.94
CA ALA A 146 -18.41 -26.70 -20.68
C ALA A 146 -17.93 -25.68 -19.65
N ALA A 147 -18.14 -24.40 -19.89
CA ALA A 147 -17.72 -23.34 -18.99
C ALA A 147 -18.40 -23.42 -17.62
N GLY A 148 -17.71 -22.96 -16.58
CA GLY A 148 -18.26 -22.87 -15.23
C GLY A 148 -18.22 -24.17 -14.42
N VAL A 149 -17.69 -25.26 -14.96
CA VAL A 149 -17.42 -26.48 -14.19
C VAL A 149 -16.36 -26.18 -13.13
N ASP A 150 -16.58 -26.64 -11.90
CA ASP A 150 -15.71 -26.46 -10.73
C ASP A 150 -15.53 -24.99 -10.27
N ILE A 151 -16.37 -24.07 -10.75
CA ILE A 151 -16.47 -22.71 -10.22
C ILE A 151 -17.65 -22.64 -9.24
N SER A 152 -17.35 -22.45 -7.96
CA SER A 152 -18.39 -22.33 -6.93
C SER A 152 -19.12 -21.00 -7.05
N GLU A 153 -20.45 -21.03 -7.05
CA GLU A 153 -21.27 -19.82 -6.89
C GLU A 153 -21.24 -19.33 -5.44
N ALA A 154 -21.17 -18.01 -5.24
CA ALA A 154 -21.22 -17.39 -3.93
C ALA A 154 -22.54 -16.62 -3.77
N ILE A 155 -23.54 -17.25 -3.15
CA ILE A 155 -24.82 -16.62 -2.84
C ILE A 155 -24.68 -15.86 -1.52
N VAL A 156 -24.61 -14.52 -1.60
CA VAL A 156 -24.44 -13.62 -0.45
C VAL A 156 -25.74 -13.48 0.34
N LEU A 157 -26.87 -13.45 -0.37
CA LEU A 157 -28.20 -13.27 0.22
C LEU A 157 -29.23 -14.11 -0.56
N SER A 158 -30.16 -14.71 0.16
CA SER A 158 -31.36 -15.36 -0.39
C SER A 158 -32.54 -14.99 0.49
N GLU A 159 -33.32 -13.99 0.05
CA GLU A 159 -34.41 -13.40 0.84
C GLU A 159 -35.77 -13.66 0.24
N LYS A 160 -36.75 -13.94 1.13
CA LYS A 160 -38.12 -14.22 0.74
C LYS A 160 -38.81 -12.98 0.17
N ILE A 161 -39.57 -13.17 -0.91
CA ILE A 161 -40.43 -12.13 -1.47
C ILE A 161 -41.59 -11.91 -0.51
N ILE A 162 -41.68 -10.74 0.13
CA ILE A 162 -42.71 -10.38 1.11
C ILE A 162 -43.97 -9.74 0.48
N ALA A 163 -43.86 -9.21 -0.75
CA ALA A 163 -44.95 -8.72 -1.58
C ALA A 163 -44.45 -8.61 -3.03
N GLN A 164 -45.37 -8.63 -3.99
CA GLN A 164 -45.09 -8.45 -5.42
C GLN A 164 -46.24 -7.82 -6.16
N ASP A 165 -45.92 -7.14 -7.26
CA ASP A 165 -46.89 -6.61 -8.22
C ASP A 165 -46.58 -7.07 -9.66
N SER A 166 -47.17 -6.41 -10.66
CA SER A 166 -46.89 -6.69 -12.07
C SER A 166 -45.48 -6.31 -12.50
N ILE A 167 -44.82 -5.40 -11.79
CA ILE A 167 -43.55 -4.77 -12.17
C ILE A 167 -42.37 -5.38 -11.42
N GLY A 168 -42.54 -5.76 -10.13
CA GLY A 168 -41.39 -6.17 -9.31
C GLY A 168 -41.74 -6.93 -8.03
N PHE A 169 -40.71 -7.07 -7.20
CA PHE A 169 -40.69 -7.87 -5.98
C PHE A 169 -40.18 -7.00 -4.83
N LEU A 170 -40.80 -7.12 -3.67
CA LEU A 170 -40.35 -6.49 -2.43
C LEU A 170 -39.72 -7.54 -1.51
N ILE A 171 -38.50 -7.27 -1.02
CA ILE A 171 -37.78 -8.09 -0.04
C ILE A 171 -37.33 -7.25 1.17
N VAL A 172 -37.02 -7.90 2.28
CA VAL A 172 -36.32 -7.26 3.40
C VAL A 172 -34.85 -7.08 3.04
N ALA A 173 -34.27 -5.91 3.30
CA ALA A 173 -32.88 -5.59 2.92
C ALA A 173 -31.90 -5.56 4.10
N ASP A 174 -32.39 -5.58 5.34
CA ASP A 174 -31.53 -5.48 6.53
C ASP A 174 -30.48 -6.62 6.58
N GLY A 175 -30.87 -7.83 6.17
CA GLY A 175 -29.95 -8.95 6.11
C GLY A 175 -28.82 -8.81 5.07
N LEU A 176 -28.95 -7.89 4.11
CA LEU A 176 -27.90 -7.57 3.13
C LEU A 176 -26.92 -6.53 3.69
N PHE A 177 -27.44 -5.47 4.29
CA PHE A 177 -26.64 -4.27 4.61
C PHE A 177 -26.19 -4.21 6.06
N LEU A 178 -27.03 -4.62 7.03
CA LEU A 178 -26.69 -4.59 8.45
C LEU A 178 -25.90 -5.83 8.85
N GLY A 179 -24.64 -5.92 8.41
CA GLY A 179 -23.74 -7.02 8.72
C GLY A 179 -22.53 -7.06 7.79
N GLU A 180 -21.80 -8.14 7.85
CA GLU A 180 -20.54 -8.35 7.11
C GLU A 180 -20.67 -9.25 5.87
N LYS A 181 -21.89 -9.43 5.34
CA LYS A 181 -22.13 -10.34 4.19
C LYS A 181 -21.53 -9.82 2.89
N LEU A 182 -21.65 -8.51 2.67
CA LEU A 182 -21.12 -7.86 1.46
C LEU A 182 -19.62 -7.59 1.57
N ASP A 183 -19.16 -7.18 2.77
CA ASP A 183 -17.77 -6.86 3.03
C ASP A 183 -17.43 -7.24 4.49
N PRO A 184 -16.52 -8.19 4.73
CA PRO A 184 -16.06 -8.54 6.06
C PRO A 184 -15.18 -7.42 6.63
N VAL A 185 -15.76 -6.59 7.49
CA VAL A 185 -15.08 -5.46 8.12
C VAL A 185 -14.02 -5.89 9.13
N LYS A 186 -14.27 -7.01 9.83
CA LYS A 186 -13.35 -7.56 10.82
C LYS A 186 -12.11 -8.16 10.13
N PRO A 187 -10.90 -7.60 10.36
CA PRO A 187 -9.69 -8.16 9.77
C PRO A 187 -9.43 -9.59 10.22
N ILE A 188 -8.91 -10.41 9.32
CA ILE A 188 -8.40 -11.74 9.64
C ILE A 188 -7.03 -11.56 10.30
N ALA A 189 -6.82 -12.13 11.48
CA ALA A 189 -5.52 -12.11 12.13
C ALA A 189 -4.47 -12.85 11.28
N PRO A 190 -3.26 -12.30 11.10
CA PRO A 190 -2.20 -12.98 10.38
C PRO A 190 -1.82 -14.30 11.07
N PRO A 191 -1.37 -15.30 10.30
CA PRO A 191 -0.89 -16.56 10.88
C PRO A 191 0.21 -16.31 11.92
N GLY A 192 0.04 -16.85 13.12
CA GLY A 192 1.00 -16.71 14.21
C GLY A 192 0.85 -15.43 15.04
N ALA A 193 -0.18 -14.59 14.80
CA ALA A 193 -0.47 -13.44 15.64
C ALA A 193 -0.75 -13.87 17.10
N ILE A 194 -0.08 -13.21 18.04
CA ILE A 194 -0.28 -13.45 19.47
C ILE A 194 -1.52 -12.65 19.93
N PRO A 195 -2.48 -13.27 20.63
CA PRO A 195 -3.62 -12.54 21.17
C PRO A 195 -3.19 -11.36 22.06
N GLY A 196 -3.67 -10.17 21.74
CA GLY A 196 -3.34 -8.94 22.46
C GLY A 196 -2.22 -8.09 21.84
N ASP A 197 -1.41 -8.60 20.90
CA ASP A 197 -0.40 -7.81 20.21
C ASP A 197 -1.06 -6.76 19.28
N LEU A 198 -2.16 -7.15 18.65
CA LEU A 198 -2.92 -6.28 17.77
C LEU A 198 -4.29 -5.96 18.36
N PHE A 199 -4.77 -4.74 18.10
CA PHE A 199 -6.16 -4.41 18.40
C PHE A 199 -7.09 -5.21 17.49
N THR A 200 -8.19 -5.74 18.04
CA THR A 200 -9.19 -6.52 17.31
C THR A 200 -10.61 -6.06 17.64
N LEU A 201 -11.47 -6.05 16.63
CA LEU A 201 -12.91 -5.87 16.84
C LEU A 201 -13.50 -7.04 17.62
N GLY A 202 -14.48 -6.74 18.47
CA GLY A 202 -15.24 -7.74 19.21
C GLY A 202 -16.24 -8.52 18.36
N THR A 203 -17.34 -8.94 18.97
CA THR A 203 -18.45 -9.62 18.31
C THR A 203 -19.40 -8.58 17.69
N PHE A 204 -19.83 -8.82 16.46
CA PHE A 204 -20.83 -7.98 15.79
C PHE A 204 -22.14 -7.93 16.59
N ASN A 205 -22.71 -6.72 16.78
CA ASN A 205 -23.94 -6.50 17.51
C ASN A 205 -24.99 -5.81 16.62
N LEU A 206 -25.92 -6.61 16.08
CA LEU A 206 -26.98 -6.13 15.20
C LEU A 206 -27.89 -5.11 15.89
N ALA A 207 -28.19 -5.29 17.19
CA ALA A 207 -29.10 -4.40 17.93
C ALA A 207 -28.56 -2.98 18.09
N LYS A 208 -27.24 -2.78 18.02
CA LYS A 208 -26.59 -1.49 18.08
C LYS A 208 -26.22 -0.94 16.68
N SER A 209 -26.34 -1.76 15.65
CA SER A 209 -26.04 -1.39 14.27
C SER A 209 -27.23 -0.70 13.61
N LYS A 210 -26.99 0.24 12.70
CA LYS A 210 -28.04 1.03 12.08
C LYS A 210 -27.62 1.62 10.73
N TYR A 211 -28.60 2.03 9.94
CA TYR A 211 -28.37 2.85 8.76
C TYR A 211 -27.95 4.27 9.17
N TYR A 212 -26.87 4.76 8.56
CA TYR A 212 -26.44 6.14 8.72
C TYR A 212 -27.03 7.04 7.65
N SER A 213 -26.91 6.64 6.38
CA SER A 213 -27.54 7.32 5.25
C SER A 213 -27.89 6.35 4.14
N VAL A 214 -28.91 6.67 3.37
CA VAL A 214 -29.32 5.95 2.19
C VAL A 214 -29.60 6.96 1.10
N ARG A 215 -28.89 6.81 -0.03
CA ARG A 215 -29.00 7.68 -1.19
C ARG A 215 -29.08 6.82 -2.43
N SER A 216 -29.91 7.19 -3.37
CA SER A 216 -30.00 6.49 -4.65
C SER A 216 -30.05 7.51 -5.77
N PHE A 217 -29.21 7.30 -6.76
CA PHE A 217 -29.03 8.14 -7.93
C PHE A 217 -29.35 7.33 -9.18
N PRO A 218 -29.47 7.93 -10.36
CA PRO A 218 -29.84 7.19 -11.58
C PRO A 218 -28.94 5.98 -11.88
N ASN A 219 -27.63 6.09 -11.63
CA ASN A 219 -26.64 5.09 -12.00
C ASN A 219 -26.00 4.36 -10.82
N ASN A 220 -26.26 4.80 -9.58
CA ASN A 220 -25.75 4.17 -8.37
C ASN A 220 -26.72 4.25 -7.20
N THR A 221 -26.52 3.38 -6.23
CA THR A 221 -27.23 3.37 -4.95
C THR A 221 -26.22 3.19 -3.84
N ASP A 222 -26.22 4.11 -2.86
CA ASP A 222 -25.29 4.14 -1.72
C ASP A 222 -26.05 3.89 -0.44
N VAL A 223 -25.60 2.90 0.31
CA VAL A 223 -26.10 2.58 1.64
C VAL A 223 -24.96 2.64 2.64
N THR A 224 -24.99 3.64 3.50
CA THR A 224 -23.98 3.79 4.57
C THR A 224 -24.56 3.26 5.87
N VAL A 225 -23.81 2.37 6.53
CA VAL A 225 -24.21 1.71 7.78
C VAL A 225 -23.19 1.94 8.88
N ASP A 226 -23.68 2.04 10.11
CA ASP A 226 -22.89 1.97 11.34
C ASP A 226 -22.98 0.54 11.87
N LEU A 227 -21.89 -0.19 11.82
CA LEU A 227 -21.74 -1.54 12.37
C LEU A 227 -21.12 -1.46 13.75
N ALA A 228 -21.76 -2.05 14.75
CA ALA A 228 -21.30 -2.03 16.12
C ALA A 228 -20.69 -3.38 16.53
N TYR A 229 -19.61 -3.30 17.31
CA TYR A 229 -18.89 -4.47 17.83
C TYR A 229 -18.70 -4.35 19.32
N ASP A 230 -19.00 -5.42 20.05
CA ASP A 230 -18.85 -5.49 21.50
C ASP A 230 -17.73 -6.48 21.86
N ASN A 231 -16.82 -6.04 22.73
CA ASN A 231 -15.78 -6.87 23.34
C ASN A 231 -15.71 -6.56 24.83
N THR A 232 -16.27 -7.42 25.66
CA THR A 232 -16.35 -7.18 27.12
C THR A 232 -14.99 -7.17 27.82
N ALA A 233 -13.98 -7.81 27.23
CA ALA A 233 -12.63 -7.93 27.80
C ALA A 233 -11.56 -7.80 26.68
N PRO A 234 -11.34 -6.59 26.14
CA PRO A 234 -10.33 -6.39 25.09
C PRO A 234 -8.92 -6.61 25.65
N LEU A 235 -8.14 -7.45 24.99
CA LEU A 235 -6.73 -7.70 25.36
C LEU A 235 -5.83 -6.52 24.97
N ASN A 236 -6.25 -5.72 23.97
CA ASN A 236 -5.55 -4.54 23.51
C ASN A 236 -6.56 -3.39 23.40
N GLY A 237 -6.25 -2.25 24.00
CA GLY A 237 -7.10 -1.06 24.01
C GLY A 237 -7.07 -0.25 22.72
N GLY A 238 -6.18 -0.61 21.79
CA GLY A 238 -5.92 0.17 20.58
C GLY A 238 -5.20 1.48 20.84
N ASP A 239 -5.34 2.42 19.93
CA ASP A 239 -4.73 3.75 20.01
C ASP A 239 -5.73 4.83 20.51
N LYS A 240 -5.29 6.09 20.57
CA LYS A 240 -6.10 7.23 21.04
C LYS A 240 -7.33 7.54 20.16
N THR A 241 -7.47 6.93 19.00
CA THR A 241 -8.64 7.09 18.13
C THR A 241 -9.81 6.21 18.58
N ILE A 242 -9.56 5.27 19.49
CA ILE A 242 -10.56 4.36 20.05
C ILE A 242 -11.05 4.91 21.37
N THR A 243 -12.30 5.38 21.41
CA THR A 243 -12.89 5.97 22.61
C THR A 243 -13.06 4.94 23.73
N ASP A 244 -13.54 3.75 23.39
CA ASP A 244 -13.66 2.61 24.31
C ASP A 244 -13.52 1.29 23.52
N ALA A 245 -12.46 0.55 23.80
CA ALA A 245 -12.16 -0.72 23.11
C ALA A 245 -13.22 -1.81 23.29
N ARG A 246 -14.11 -1.66 24.30
CA ARG A 246 -15.22 -2.57 24.52
C ARG A 246 -16.38 -2.38 23.56
N TYR A 247 -16.53 -1.15 23.02
CA TYR A 247 -17.68 -0.75 22.19
C TYR A 247 -17.20 0.07 20.99
N VAL A 248 -16.97 -0.61 19.88
CA VAL A 248 -16.42 0.01 18.70
C VAL A 248 -17.47 0.07 17.59
N ARG A 249 -17.56 1.21 16.94
CA ARG A 249 -18.40 1.41 15.77
C ARG A 249 -17.52 1.61 14.54
N VAL A 250 -17.89 0.94 13.45
CA VAL A 250 -17.28 1.12 12.13
C VAL A 250 -18.37 1.60 11.18
N ARG A 251 -18.09 2.64 10.40
CA ARG A 251 -18.99 3.12 9.36
C ARG A 251 -18.48 2.67 8.00
N VAL A 252 -19.34 1.97 7.27
CA VAL A 252 -19.04 1.43 5.93
C VAL A 252 -20.10 1.94 4.95
N GLN A 253 -19.67 2.31 3.76
CA GLN A 253 -20.53 2.61 2.63
C GLN A 253 -20.51 1.44 1.66
N HIS A 254 -21.68 0.97 1.29
CA HIS A 254 -21.94 0.00 0.21
C HIS A 254 -22.48 0.75 -0.98
N THR A 255 -21.81 0.65 -2.12
CA THR A 255 -22.19 1.33 -3.36
C THR A 255 -22.44 0.32 -4.46
N PHE A 256 -23.57 0.44 -5.12
CA PHE A 256 -23.98 -0.41 -6.26
C PHE A 256 -24.07 0.44 -7.51
N PHE A 257 -23.52 -0.04 -8.63
CA PHE A 257 -23.49 0.63 -9.91
C PHE A 257 -24.17 -0.18 -11.00
N GLU A 258 -24.83 0.49 -11.93
CA GLU A 258 -25.20 -0.12 -13.18
C GLU A 258 -23.98 -0.24 -14.10
N ILE A 259 -23.78 -1.40 -14.71
CA ILE A 259 -22.73 -1.58 -15.73
C ILE A 259 -23.12 -0.78 -16.97
N PRO A 260 -22.30 0.18 -17.43
CA PRO A 260 -22.60 0.99 -18.59
C PRO A 260 -22.74 0.16 -19.87
N LYS A 261 -23.71 0.52 -20.69
CA LYS A 261 -23.89 -0.03 -22.04
C LYS A 261 -23.29 0.95 -23.04
N ASN A 262 -22.04 0.75 -23.39
CA ASN A 262 -21.32 1.59 -24.33
C ASN A 262 -20.41 0.74 -25.24
N ASN A 263 -19.64 1.39 -26.10
CA ASN A 263 -18.71 0.75 -27.04
C ASN A 263 -17.28 0.66 -26.48
N PHE A 264 -17.10 0.68 -25.16
CA PHE A 264 -15.79 0.52 -24.55
C PHE A 264 -15.15 -0.81 -24.96
N ARG A 265 -13.92 -0.78 -25.42
CA ARG A 265 -13.14 -1.97 -25.77
C ARG A 265 -12.03 -2.15 -24.76
N PRO A 266 -11.96 -3.31 -24.05
CA PRO A 266 -10.86 -3.64 -23.18
C PRO A 266 -9.52 -3.56 -23.91
N ARG A 267 -8.50 -3.03 -23.26
CA ARG A 267 -7.12 -2.98 -23.79
C ARG A 267 -6.24 -3.93 -23.02
N ARG A 268 -5.42 -4.73 -23.71
CA ARG A 268 -4.56 -5.73 -23.07
C ARG A 268 -3.54 -5.08 -22.14
N ASP A 269 -3.21 -5.78 -21.07
CA ASP A 269 -2.08 -5.47 -20.23
C ASP A 269 -0.74 -5.91 -20.87
N ASP A 270 0.37 -5.30 -20.45
CA ASP A 270 1.70 -5.67 -20.91
C ASP A 270 2.74 -5.39 -19.81
N PRO A 271 3.63 -6.36 -19.47
CA PRO A 271 4.56 -6.21 -18.34
C PRO A 271 5.65 -5.15 -18.54
N ARG A 272 5.72 -4.53 -19.72
CA ARG A 272 6.67 -3.45 -20.04
C ARG A 272 6.13 -2.07 -19.64
N ILE A 273 4.85 -1.98 -19.24
CA ILE A 273 4.18 -0.73 -18.92
C ILE A 273 3.24 -0.92 -17.73
N GLY A 274 3.15 0.07 -16.86
CA GLY A 274 2.47 -0.06 -15.56
C GLY A 274 1.07 0.50 -15.54
N TYR A 275 0.09 -0.39 -15.55
CA TYR A 275 -1.31 -0.07 -15.31
C TYR A 275 -1.87 -0.93 -14.19
N PHE A 276 -2.84 -0.42 -13.44
CA PHE A 276 -3.77 -1.27 -12.73
C PHE A 276 -4.61 -2.03 -13.75
N GLY A 277 -4.91 -3.29 -13.47
CA GLY A 277 -5.58 -4.13 -14.45
C GLY A 277 -6.41 -5.23 -13.82
N GLN A 278 -7.09 -5.99 -14.69
CA GLN A 278 -7.87 -7.16 -14.33
C GLN A 278 -7.15 -8.40 -14.84
N GLN A 279 -6.83 -9.33 -13.95
CA GLN A 279 -6.19 -10.60 -14.30
C GLN A 279 -7.25 -11.62 -14.73
N ILE A 280 -7.16 -12.10 -15.96
CA ILE A 280 -8.16 -12.98 -16.55
C ILE A 280 -7.47 -14.16 -17.23
N ASN A 281 -7.78 -15.39 -16.77
CA ASN A 281 -7.31 -16.61 -17.39
C ASN A 281 -8.22 -17.03 -18.56
N ASN A 282 -7.68 -17.16 -19.77
CA ASN A 282 -8.43 -17.61 -20.93
C ASN A 282 -8.44 -19.15 -21.03
N GLN A 283 -9.50 -19.77 -20.55
CA GLN A 283 -9.64 -21.23 -20.49
C GLN A 283 -9.87 -21.89 -21.86
N THR A 284 -10.11 -21.11 -22.90
CA THR A 284 -10.26 -21.60 -24.27
C THR A 284 -8.99 -21.43 -25.10
N SER A 285 -7.93 -20.87 -24.53
CA SER A 285 -6.65 -20.67 -25.20
C SER A 285 -5.80 -21.95 -25.19
N ILE A 286 -5.15 -22.27 -26.31
CA ILE A 286 -4.15 -23.34 -26.42
C ILE A 286 -2.71 -22.82 -26.29
N LYS A 287 -2.55 -21.51 -26.04
CA LYS A 287 -1.20 -20.90 -25.85
C LYS A 287 -0.61 -21.30 -24.50
N SER A 288 0.71 -21.36 -24.41
CA SER A 288 1.42 -21.61 -23.16
C SER A 288 1.15 -20.53 -22.08
N ASN A 289 0.87 -19.31 -22.49
CA ASN A 289 0.46 -18.22 -21.63
C ASN A 289 -0.99 -17.82 -21.94
N PRO A 290 -1.98 -18.45 -21.28
CA PRO A 290 -3.39 -18.26 -21.60
C PRO A 290 -4.00 -17.06 -20.89
N TYR A 291 -3.24 -15.98 -20.68
CA TYR A 291 -3.71 -14.78 -20.01
C TYR A 291 -4.42 -13.83 -20.98
N LYS A 292 -5.47 -13.21 -20.49
CA LYS A 292 -6.24 -12.16 -21.18
C LYS A 292 -6.36 -10.94 -20.28
N ASP A 293 -5.27 -10.61 -19.60
CA ASP A 293 -5.21 -9.49 -18.67
C ASP A 293 -5.45 -8.17 -19.41
N ILE A 294 -6.17 -7.25 -18.77
CA ILE A 294 -6.60 -5.99 -19.35
C ILE A 294 -6.31 -4.84 -18.38
N ILE A 295 -5.96 -3.65 -18.92
CA ILE A 295 -5.70 -2.47 -18.13
C ILE A 295 -6.99 -1.75 -17.72
N ASN A 296 -6.92 -1.03 -16.60
CA ASN A 296 -7.98 -0.10 -16.19
C ASN A 296 -7.76 1.25 -16.88
N ARG A 297 -8.80 1.79 -17.53
CA ARG A 297 -8.75 3.10 -18.16
C ARG A 297 -10.12 3.74 -18.34
N TRP A 298 -10.19 5.06 -18.48
CA TRP A 298 -11.42 5.77 -18.81
C TRP A 298 -11.87 5.51 -20.24
N TYR A 299 -13.16 5.65 -20.48
CA TYR A 299 -13.72 5.64 -21.82
C TYR A 299 -13.63 7.04 -22.41
N LEU A 300 -12.70 7.25 -23.31
CA LEU A 300 -12.56 8.47 -24.09
C LEU A 300 -12.75 8.16 -25.58
N THR A 301 -13.52 9.00 -26.26
CA THR A 301 -13.75 8.94 -27.71
C THR A 301 -13.61 10.34 -28.26
N LYS A 302 -12.92 10.50 -29.38
CA LYS A 302 -12.76 11.79 -30.03
C LYS A 302 -14.10 12.32 -30.52
N LYS A 303 -14.36 13.60 -30.31
CA LYS A 303 -15.50 14.33 -30.89
C LYS A 303 -15.42 14.41 -32.41
N ASP A 304 -14.21 14.62 -32.92
CA ASP A 304 -13.88 14.50 -34.36
C ASP A 304 -12.89 13.33 -34.52
N SER A 305 -13.39 12.19 -34.95
CA SER A 305 -12.61 10.95 -35.15
C SER A 305 -11.54 11.06 -36.26
N LEU A 306 -11.65 12.02 -37.17
CA LEU A 306 -10.70 12.23 -38.29
C LEU A 306 -9.56 13.19 -37.89
N ALA A 307 -9.76 13.99 -36.83
CA ALA A 307 -8.73 14.94 -36.42
C ALA A 307 -7.58 14.23 -35.69
N THR A 308 -6.36 14.64 -35.97
CA THR A 308 -5.16 14.16 -35.25
C THR A 308 -5.27 14.49 -33.75
N LEU A 309 -5.77 15.70 -33.41
CA LEU A 309 -6.01 16.18 -32.06
C LEU A 309 -7.44 16.70 -31.97
N SER A 310 -8.25 16.10 -31.07
CA SER A 310 -9.65 16.44 -30.85
C SER A 310 -9.99 16.52 -29.37
N GLU A 311 -11.00 17.29 -29.02
CA GLU A 311 -11.63 17.13 -27.69
C GLU A 311 -12.30 15.76 -27.59
N PRO A 312 -12.38 15.14 -26.39
CA PRO A 312 -13.23 13.99 -26.19
C PRO A 312 -14.73 14.40 -26.22
N ILE A 313 -15.60 13.45 -26.53
CA ILE A 313 -17.06 13.64 -26.40
C ILE A 313 -17.40 13.99 -24.95
N GLU A 314 -16.84 13.24 -24.00
CA GLU A 314 -16.98 13.46 -22.55
C GLU A 314 -15.58 13.54 -21.93
N PRO A 315 -15.15 14.68 -21.39
CA PRO A 315 -13.87 14.81 -20.70
C PRO A 315 -13.96 14.20 -19.29
N ILE A 316 -12.83 13.77 -18.77
CA ILE A 316 -12.67 13.34 -17.38
C ILE A 316 -12.72 14.61 -16.51
N THR A 317 -13.88 14.89 -15.93
CA THR A 317 -14.11 16.11 -15.15
C THR A 317 -13.88 15.84 -13.67
N TRP A 318 -13.04 16.68 -13.03
CA TRP A 318 -12.74 16.65 -11.60
C TRP A 318 -13.24 17.89 -10.91
N TRP A 319 -13.73 17.71 -9.68
CA TRP A 319 -14.20 18.79 -8.83
C TRP A 319 -13.33 18.88 -7.57
N ILE A 320 -12.74 20.06 -7.35
CA ILE A 320 -12.06 20.40 -6.09
C ILE A 320 -13.15 20.76 -5.09
N GLU A 321 -13.36 19.88 -4.11
CA GLU A 321 -14.41 20.05 -3.09
C GLU A 321 -14.17 21.30 -2.24
N ASN A 322 -15.24 21.93 -1.74
CA ASN A 322 -15.16 23.15 -0.95
C ASN A 322 -14.52 22.96 0.45
N THR A 323 -14.28 21.73 0.89
CA THR A 323 -13.43 21.40 2.05
C THR A 323 -11.94 21.69 1.81
N THR A 324 -11.53 21.85 0.55
CA THR A 324 -10.14 22.17 0.19
C THR A 324 -9.79 23.59 0.63
N PRO A 325 -8.68 23.81 1.38
CA PRO A 325 -8.21 25.12 1.75
C PRO A 325 -8.03 26.04 0.53
N ILE A 326 -8.49 27.29 0.65
CA ILE A 326 -8.56 28.24 -0.48
C ILE A 326 -7.18 28.46 -1.12
N GLU A 327 -6.14 28.55 -0.30
CA GLU A 327 -4.76 28.76 -0.71
C GLU A 327 -4.18 27.66 -1.59
N PHE A 328 -4.75 26.44 -1.56
CA PHE A 328 -4.27 25.28 -2.32
C PHE A 328 -5.08 25.02 -3.59
N ARG A 329 -6.31 25.55 -3.70
CA ARG A 329 -7.22 25.24 -4.83
C ARG A 329 -6.62 25.53 -6.18
N GLN A 330 -5.93 26.65 -6.33
CA GLN A 330 -5.31 27.05 -7.61
C GLN A 330 -4.15 26.10 -8.00
N THR A 331 -3.32 25.72 -7.02
CA THR A 331 -2.22 24.75 -7.25
C THR A 331 -2.75 23.39 -7.68
N ILE A 332 -3.82 22.92 -7.05
CA ILE A 332 -4.48 21.64 -7.37
C ILE A 332 -5.10 21.68 -8.76
N LEU A 333 -5.77 22.79 -9.10
CA LEU A 333 -6.36 23.00 -10.44
C LEU A 333 -5.29 22.99 -11.53
N GLU A 334 -4.19 23.67 -11.34
CA GLU A 334 -3.05 23.69 -12.27
C GLU A 334 -2.43 22.30 -12.44
N ALA A 335 -2.19 21.60 -11.32
CA ALA A 335 -1.60 20.26 -11.32
C ALA A 335 -2.46 19.27 -12.12
N GLY A 336 -3.76 19.24 -11.86
CA GLY A 336 -4.66 18.34 -12.57
C GLY A 336 -4.72 18.61 -14.07
N ASN A 337 -4.78 19.87 -14.46
CA ASN A 337 -4.81 20.24 -15.88
C ASN A 337 -3.52 19.89 -16.63
N ARG A 338 -2.37 19.71 -15.94
CA ARG A 338 -1.11 19.30 -16.57
C ARG A 338 -1.17 17.95 -17.25
N TRP A 339 -2.04 17.05 -16.81
CA TRP A 339 -2.23 15.77 -17.47
C TRP A 339 -2.67 15.88 -18.94
N ASN A 340 -3.27 17.00 -19.34
CA ASN A 340 -3.60 17.24 -20.75
C ASN A 340 -2.38 17.15 -21.67
N GLN A 341 -1.17 17.48 -21.20
CA GLN A 341 0.07 17.31 -21.98
C GLN A 341 0.32 15.84 -22.37
N ALA A 342 -0.04 14.91 -21.48
CA ALA A 342 0.05 13.48 -21.78
C ALA A 342 -1.08 13.02 -22.71
N PHE A 343 -2.29 13.52 -22.53
CA PHE A 343 -3.42 13.20 -23.41
C PHE A 343 -3.27 13.73 -24.83
N GLU A 344 -2.57 14.84 -25.03
CA GLU A 344 -2.24 15.35 -26.38
C GLU A 344 -1.39 14.35 -27.17
N LYS A 345 -0.51 13.56 -26.50
CA LYS A 345 0.22 12.46 -27.16
C LYS A 345 -0.71 11.32 -27.60
N ALA A 346 -1.81 11.13 -26.88
CA ALA A 346 -2.85 10.16 -27.25
C ALA A 346 -3.86 10.74 -28.28
N GLY A 347 -3.72 12.00 -28.69
CA GLY A 347 -4.57 12.68 -29.66
C GLY A 347 -5.81 13.35 -29.07
N PHE A 348 -5.83 13.64 -27.75
CA PHE A 348 -6.91 14.35 -27.09
C PHE A 348 -6.44 15.68 -26.51
N LYS A 349 -7.13 16.77 -26.80
CA LYS A 349 -7.00 18.05 -26.09
C LYS A 349 -8.13 18.20 -25.08
N ASN A 350 -7.86 18.84 -23.95
CA ASN A 350 -8.85 19.06 -22.89
C ASN A 350 -9.50 17.75 -22.40
N ALA A 351 -8.72 16.66 -22.35
CA ALA A 351 -9.21 15.37 -21.87
C ALA A 351 -9.52 15.39 -20.37
N VAL A 352 -8.75 16.14 -19.59
CA VAL A 352 -8.93 16.38 -18.16
C VAL A 352 -9.41 17.81 -17.95
N VAL A 353 -10.50 17.98 -17.18
CA VAL A 353 -11.07 19.28 -16.87
C VAL A 353 -11.22 19.42 -15.36
N MET A 354 -10.49 20.38 -14.80
CA MET A 354 -10.56 20.70 -13.37
C MET A 354 -11.54 21.83 -13.09
N LYS A 355 -12.39 21.66 -12.07
CA LYS A 355 -13.39 22.65 -11.62
C LYS A 355 -13.34 22.80 -10.11
N ILE A 356 -13.67 23.98 -9.62
CA ILE A 356 -13.84 24.23 -8.18
C ILE A 356 -15.33 24.11 -7.86
N GLN A 357 -15.67 23.34 -6.84
CA GLN A 357 -17.04 23.19 -6.37
C GLN A 357 -17.52 24.52 -5.76
N PRO A 358 -18.59 25.12 -6.29
CA PRO A 358 -19.21 26.27 -5.66
C PRO A 358 -19.92 25.87 -4.36
N ASP A 359 -19.91 26.76 -3.35
CA ASP A 359 -20.59 26.51 -2.06
C ASP A 359 -22.12 26.39 -2.17
N THR A 360 -22.68 26.79 -3.31
CA THR A 360 -24.15 26.83 -3.56
C THR A 360 -24.69 25.58 -4.25
N VAL A 361 -23.84 24.61 -4.63
CA VAL A 361 -24.31 23.41 -5.34
C VAL A 361 -24.99 22.42 -4.41
N SER A 362 -25.96 21.69 -4.92
CA SER A 362 -26.77 20.72 -4.18
C SER A 362 -26.43 19.27 -4.50
N TRP A 363 -25.49 18.98 -5.43
CA TRP A 363 -25.10 17.62 -5.75
C TRP A 363 -24.18 17.04 -4.65
N ASP A 364 -24.24 15.74 -4.48
CA ASP A 364 -23.51 14.99 -3.46
C ASP A 364 -22.26 14.34 -4.07
N ALA A 365 -21.13 14.46 -3.38
CA ALA A 365 -19.87 13.84 -3.80
C ALA A 365 -19.90 12.30 -3.88
N ALA A 366 -20.89 11.65 -3.25
CA ALA A 366 -21.10 10.22 -3.39
C ALA A 366 -21.80 9.82 -4.71
N ASP A 367 -22.27 10.77 -5.50
CA ASP A 367 -22.83 10.50 -6.83
C ASP A 367 -21.66 10.24 -7.80
N VAL A 368 -21.56 9.01 -8.31
CA VAL A 368 -20.48 8.55 -9.19
C VAL A 368 -20.28 9.40 -10.45
N ARG A 369 -21.23 10.25 -10.79
CA ARG A 369 -21.10 11.19 -11.93
C ARG A 369 -20.12 12.34 -11.67
N TYR A 370 -19.66 12.50 -10.44
CA TYR A 370 -18.73 13.55 -10.03
C TYR A 370 -17.46 12.91 -9.44
N ASN A 371 -16.33 13.10 -10.09
CA ASN A 371 -15.03 12.77 -9.48
C ASN A 371 -14.62 13.94 -8.60
N VAL A 372 -14.22 13.69 -7.37
CA VAL A 372 -13.92 14.76 -6.42
C VAL A 372 -12.53 14.61 -5.80
N ILE A 373 -11.88 15.76 -5.56
CA ILE A 373 -10.70 15.88 -4.70
C ILE A 373 -11.16 16.52 -3.43
N ARG A 374 -11.14 15.78 -2.32
CA ARG A 374 -11.59 16.26 -1.00
C ARG A 374 -10.46 16.28 0.00
N TRP A 375 -10.58 17.17 0.98
CA TRP A 375 -9.66 17.24 2.10
C TRP A 375 -10.31 16.68 3.35
N VAL A 376 -9.51 15.94 4.13
CA VAL A 376 -9.88 15.39 5.42
C VAL A 376 -8.83 15.74 6.46
N ALA A 377 -9.23 15.79 7.73
CA ALA A 377 -8.34 16.05 8.85
C ALA A 377 -8.45 14.90 9.85
N SER A 378 -7.74 13.82 9.58
CA SER A 378 -7.71 12.66 10.47
C SER A 378 -6.94 12.98 11.75
N SER A 379 -7.41 12.43 12.87
CA SER A 379 -6.74 12.60 14.18
C SER A 379 -5.33 11.97 14.21
N THR A 380 -5.11 10.92 13.43
CA THR A 380 -3.82 10.25 13.25
C THR A 380 -3.73 9.81 11.79
N PRO A 381 -3.31 10.71 10.87
CA PRO A 381 -3.24 10.38 9.45
C PRO A 381 -2.20 9.29 9.20
N ARG A 382 -2.57 8.28 8.42
CA ARG A 382 -1.67 7.18 8.00
C ARG A 382 -1.22 7.31 6.55
N TYR A 383 -1.85 8.18 5.79
CA TYR A 383 -1.49 8.52 4.42
C TYR A 383 -1.58 10.04 4.26
N GLY A 384 -1.04 10.60 3.20
CA GLY A 384 -1.17 12.03 2.92
C GLY A 384 -2.16 12.31 1.80
N ALA A 385 -2.29 11.39 0.83
CA ALA A 385 -3.36 11.36 -0.14
C ALA A 385 -3.62 9.92 -0.61
N ILE A 386 -4.76 9.68 -1.23
CA ILE A 386 -5.11 8.41 -1.86
C ILE A 386 -6.11 8.66 -2.99
N GLY A 387 -5.84 8.09 -4.17
CA GLY A 387 -6.64 8.25 -5.39
C GLY A 387 -7.13 6.92 -5.97
N PRO A 388 -8.11 6.23 -5.34
CA PRO A 388 -8.65 5.01 -5.92
C PRO A 388 -9.52 5.29 -7.14
N SER A 389 -9.48 4.42 -8.13
CA SER A 389 -10.40 4.40 -9.26
C SER A 389 -11.35 3.20 -9.20
N PHE A 390 -12.56 3.37 -9.73
CA PHE A 390 -13.60 2.34 -9.79
C PHE A 390 -13.66 1.75 -11.18
N ALA A 391 -13.12 0.55 -11.35
CA ALA A 391 -13.10 -0.10 -12.65
C ALA A 391 -14.09 -1.28 -12.71
N ASN A 392 -14.70 -1.45 -13.88
CA ASN A 392 -15.51 -2.64 -14.17
C ASN A 392 -14.60 -3.88 -14.27
N PRO A 393 -14.72 -4.88 -13.38
CA PRO A 393 -13.84 -6.05 -13.38
C PRO A 393 -13.86 -6.91 -14.65
N ARG A 394 -14.88 -6.74 -15.53
CA ARG A 394 -14.95 -7.48 -16.81
C ARG A 394 -14.25 -6.77 -17.95
N THR A 395 -14.11 -5.44 -17.88
CA THR A 395 -13.68 -4.67 -19.04
C THR A 395 -12.49 -3.77 -18.75
N GLY A 396 -12.21 -3.46 -17.47
CA GLY A 396 -11.23 -2.47 -17.08
C GLY A 396 -11.70 -1.02 -17.29
N GLN A 397 -12.98 -0.79 -17.67
CA GLN A 397 -13.47 0.59 -17.79
C GLN A 397 -13.55 1.26 -16.42
N ILE A 398 -12.85 2.35 -16.23
CA ILE A 398 -12.98 3.20 -15.04
C ILE A 398 -14.30 3.95 -15.13
N LEU A 399 -15.09 3.91 -14.07
CA LEU A 399 -16.45 4.46 -14.01
C LEU A 399 -16.56 5.71 -13.12
N GLY A 400 -15.60 5.90 -12.23
CA GLY A 400 -15.51 7.02 -11.32
C GLY A 400 -14.23 6.94 -10.50
N SER A 401 -13.90 8.03 -9.81
CA SER A 401 -12.74 8.09 -8.95
C SER A 401 -12.86 9.24 -7.95
N ASP A 402 -12.34 9.06 -6.74
CA ASP A 402 -12.23 10.09 -5.73
C ASP A 402 -10.79 10.16 -5.22
N ILE A 403 -10.30 11.39 -4.99
CA ILE A 403 -9.01 11.61 -4.32
C ILE A 403 -9.28 12.20 -2.95
N THR A 404 -8.72 11.59 -1.91
CA THR A 404 -8.76 12.13 -0.54
C THR A 404 -7.37 12.59 -0.16
N VAL A 405 -7.25 13.86 0.27
CA VAL A 405 -6.00 14.48 0.72
C VAL A 405 -6.10 14.77 2.21
N GLU A 406 -5.13 14.33 2.98
CA GLU A 406 -5.04 14.59 4.42
C GLU A 406 -4.49 15.98 4.71
N TRP A 407 -5.05 16.65 5.73
CA TRP A 407 -4.55 17.95 6.20
C TRP A 407 -3.07 17.93 6.58
N ALA A 408 -2.55 16.80 7.05
CA ALA A 408 -1.14 16.64 7.35
C ALA A 408 -0.24 16.98 6.15
N SER A 409 -0.69 16.77 4.91
CA SER A 409 0.05 17.16 3.69
C SER A 409 0.10 18.68 3.48
N GLY A 410 -0.86 19.44 3.99
CA GLY A 410 -0.86 20.90 3.97
C GLY A 410 -0.10 21.55 5.14
N SER A 411 0.24 20.80 6.18
CA SER A 411 0.85 21.29 7.41
C SER A 411 2.36 21.06 7.45
N ARG A 412 3.07 21.76 8.35
CA ARG A 412 4.49 21.54 8.64
C ARG A 412 4.72 20.60 9.82
N THR A 413 3.70 19.89 10.28
CA THR A 413 3.80 18.98 11.41
C THR A 413 4.40 17.66 10.96
N PRO A 414 5.46 17.14 11.60
CA PRO A 414 5.96 15.79 11.33
C PRO A 414 4.87 14.75 11.59
N ILE A 415 4.74 13.75 10.72
CA ILE A 415 3.72 12.71 10.88
C ILE A 415 4.19 11.67 11.91
N TYR A 416 5.50 11.38 11.98
CA TYR A 416 6.06 10.33 12.85
C TYR A 416 7.39 10.74 13.47
N ASP A 417 7.60 10.31 14.71
CA ASP A 417 8.86 10.35 15.44
C ASP A 417 9.32 8.91 15.76
N GLU A 418 9.44 8.07 14.72
CA GLU A 418 9.71 6.63 14.85
C GLU A 418 11.10 6.33 15.43
N LEU A 419 12.08 7.16 15.14
CA LEU A 419 13.45 6.97 15.62
C LEU A 419 13.59 7.14 17.16
N PHE A 420 12.62 7.80 17.77
CA PHE A 420 12.62 8.04 19.22
C PHE A 420 11.66 7.14 19.99
N SER A 421 10.86 6.32 19.29
CA SER A 421 10.01 5.35 19.96
C SER A 421 10.86 4.20 20.50
N SER A 422 10.57 3.75 21.73
CA SER A 422 11.24 2.59 22.33
C SER A 422 11.05 1.29 21.57
N ASN A 423 10.15 1.28 20.61
CA ASN A 423 9.78 0.15 19.75
C ASN A 423 10.46 0.22 18.37
N GLY A 424 11.36 1.16 18.11
CA GLY A 424 12.05 1.31 16.82
C GLY A 424 12.81 0.07 16.34
N LEU A 425 13.08 -0.89 17.24
CA LEU A 425 13.62 -2.22 16.90
C LEU A 425 12.53 -3.32 16.77
N GLN A 426 11.30 -3.06 17.24
CA GLN A 426 10.21 -4.05 17.23
C GLN A 426 9.07 -3.71 16.28
N ASN A 427 8.91 -2.45 15.92
CA ASN A 427 7.86 -2.02 14.98
C ASN A 427 8.42 -1.80 13.56
N GLN A 428 9.14 -2.78 13.02
CA GLN A 428 8.87 -3.08 11.63
C GLN A 428 7.43 -3.64 11.63
N ILE A 429 6.46 -2.75 11.66
CA ILE A 429 5.16 -3.10 11.14
C ILE A 429 5.48 -3.51 9.71
N ASN A 430 5.50 -4.81 9.48
CA ASN A 430 5.32 -5.35 8.17
C ASN A 430 4.04 -4.70 7.69
N TYR A 431 4.14 -3.67 6.86
CA TYR A 431 3.08 -3.28 5.97
C TYR A 431 2.91 -4.48 5.05
N ASP A 432 2.27 -5.51 5.59
CA ASP A 432 1.84 -6.64 4.80
C ASP A 432 0.68 -6.10 3.97
N THR A 433 1.03 -5.66 2.76
CA THR A 433 0.10 -5.24 1.72
C THR A 433 -0.84 -6.38 1.31
N SER A 434 -0.69 -7.58 1.91
CA SER A 434 -1.53 -8.75 1.65
C SER A 434 -2.98 -8.61 2.12
N PHE A 435 -3.34 -7.56 2.88
CA PHE A 435 -4.71 -7.35 3.34
C PHE A 435 -5.63 -6.67 2.30
N HIS A 436 -5.10 -6.17 1.18
CA HIS A 436 -5.91 -5.62 0.11
C HIS A 436 -5.55 -6.30 -1.20
N SER A 437 -6.50 -7.04 -1.71
CA SER A 437 -6.40 -7.83 -2.95
C SER A 437 -6.06 -7.03 -4.21
N ASP A 438 -6.04 -5.71 -4.15
CA ASP A 438 -5.93 -4.84 -5.32
C ASP A 438 -4.74 -3.87 -5.32
N GLY A 439 -3.82 -3.92 -4.34
CA GLY A 439 -2.57 -3.12 -4.36
C GLY A 439 -2.75 -1.59 -4.36
N GLN A 440 -3.93 -1.08 -4.01
CA GLN A 440 -4.28 0.35 -4.12
C GLN A 440 -3.93 1.21 -2.90
N LEU A 441 -3.16 0.70 -1.94
CA LEU A 441 -2.69 1.50 -0.80
C LEU A 441 -1.40 2.22 -1.14
N CYS A 442 -1.51 3.52 -1.39
CA CYS A 442 -0.38 4.40 -1.58
C CYS A 442 0.25 4.78 -0.23
N ALA A 443 1.41 4.22 0.10
CA ALA A 443 2.21 4.63 1.26
C ALA A 443 2.97 5.95 1.02
N MET A 444 2.89 6.49 -0.19
CA MET A 444 3.67 7.60 -0.72
C MET A 444 3.64 8.83 0.15
N ALA A 445 2.51 9.14 0.69
CA ALA A 445 2.33 10.45 1.27
C ALA A 445 3.02 10.62 2.61
N SER A 446 3.28 9.54 3.37
CA SER A 446 4.18 9.60 4.52
C SER A 446 5.63 9.81 4.07
N GLU A 447 6.05 9.14 3.00
CA GLU A 447 7.40 9.29 2.43
C GLU A 447 7.59 10.70 1.85
N LEU A 448 6.69 11.17 1.01
CA LEU A 448 6.73 12.54 0.50
C LEU A 448 6.71 13.60 1.61
N LYS A 449 5.97 13.35 2.69
CA LYS A 449 5.98 14.25 3.84
C LYS A 449 7.34 14.32 4.51
N ASN A 450 8.03 13.20 4.66
CA ASN A 450 9.40 13.17 5.19
C ASN A 450 10.35 13.93 4.26
N GLN A 451 10.21 13.79 2.95
CA GLN A 451 10.98 14.53 1.96
C GLN A 451 10.71 16.05 2.03
N PHE A 452 9.43 16.45 2.17
CA PHE A 452 9.04 17.84 2.38
C PHE A 452 9.63 18.39 3.69
N MET A 453 9.59 17.65 4.79
CA MET A 453 10.16 18.02 6.07
C MET A 453 11.69 18.19 6.00
N MET A 454 12.37 17.33 5.23
CA MET A 454 13.79 17.47 4.96
C MET A 454 14.10 18.79 4.23
N GLY A 455 13.35 19.08 3.16
CA GLY A 455 13.52 20.32 2.39
C GLY A 455 13.32 21.56 3.25
N THR A 456 12.25 21.61 4.05
CA THR A 456 12.00 22.73 4.97
C THR A 456 13.08 22.84 6.05
N THR A 457 13.58 21.73 6.58
CA THR A 457 14.67 21.73 7.57
C THR A 457 15.96 22.32 6.99
N LEU A 458 16.27 21.95 5.72
CA LEU A 458 17.43 22.52 5.03
C LEU A 458 17.30 24.04 4.87
N ILE A 459 16.15 24.51 4.38
CA ILE A 459 15.92 25.94 4.13
C ILE A 459 15.94 26.72 5.43
N ASP A 460 15.20 26.28 6.43
CA ASP A 460 15.19 26.90 7.76
C ASP A 460 16.60 27.01 8.35
N ALA A 461 17.46 26.00 8.15
CA ALA A 461 18.82 25.99 8.69
C ALA A 461 19.85 26.76 7.83
N SER A 462 19.54 27.04 6.54
CA SER A 462 20.51 27.57 5.59
C SER A 462 20.30 29.04 5.20
N ASP A 463 19.06 29.43 4.84
CA ASP A 463 18.81 30.74 4.21
C ASP A 463 17.64 31.54 4.79
N ASP A 464 16.80 30.93 5.60
CA ASP A 464 15.69 31.62 6.30
C ASP A 464 14.69 32.33 5.38
N ASN A 465 14.63 31.94 4.09
CA ASN A 465 13.77 32.60 3.13
C ASN A 465 12.36 31.95 3.09
N PRO A 466 11.30 32.63 3.57
CA PRO A 466 9.94 32.10 3.57
C PRO A 466 9.40 31.79 2.18
N GLU A 467 9.84 32.51 1.13
CA GLU A 467 9.40 32.26 -0.25
C GLU A 467 9.91 30.92 -0.77
N THR A 468 11.15 30.54 -0.40
CA THR A 468 11.70 29.23 -0.75
C THR A 468 10.90 28.11 -0.11
N ILE A 469 10.47 28.28 1.15
CA ILE A 469 9.62 27.29 1.83
C ILE A 469 8.25 27.18 1.13
N LEU A 470 7.69 28.32 0.74
CA LEU A 470 6.40 28.32 -0.01
C LEU A 470 6.57 27.63 -1.36
N LYS A 471 7.68 27.84 -2.06
CA LYS A 471 8.00 27.14 -3.33
C LYS A 471 8.08 25.63 -3.12
N ILE A 472 8.82 25.16 -2.11
CA ILE A 472 8.89 23.71 -1.79
C ILE A 472 7.49 23.14 -1.53
N HIS A 473 6.67 23.85 -0.75
CA HIS A 473 5.32 23.40 -0.44
C HIS A 473 4.43 23.34 -1.68
N LYS A 474 4.51 24.35 -2.55
CA LYS A 474 3.75 24.38 -3.80
C LYS A 474 4.18 23.24 -4.72
N GLU A 475 5.48 23.01 -4.92
CA GLU A 475 5.99 21.92 -5.76
C GLU A 475 5.64 20.54 -5.18
N PHE A 476 5.72 20.38 -3.85
CA PHE A 476 5.31 19.17 -3.16
C PHE A 476 3.83 18.85 -3.40
N LEU A 477 2.93 19.83 -3.17
CA LEU A 477 1.49 19.64 -3.35
C LEU A 477 1.16 19.38 -4.83
N TYR A 478 1.85 20.05 -5.73
CA TYR A 478 1.71 19.87 -7.17
C TYR A 478 2.04 18.43 -7.57
N TYR A 479 3.18 17.93 -7.09
CA TYR A 479 3.61 16.57 -7.36
C TYR A 479 2.64 15.53 -6.76
N LEU A 480 2.20 15.73 -5.51
CA LEU A 480 1.25 14.85 -4.85
C LEU A 480 -0.04 14.70 -5.69
N ILE A 481 -0.61 15.81 -6.16
CA ILE A 481 -1.84 15.78 -6.96
C ILE A 481 -1.60 15.14 -8.34
N LEU A 482 -0.48 15.41 -8.98
CA LEU A 482 -0.13 14.73 -10.24
C LEU A 482 -0.08 13.21 -10.05
N HIS A 483 0.54 12.74 -8.98
CA HIS A 483 0.67 11.33 -8.67
C HIS A 483 -0.69 10.67 -8.43
N GLU A 484 -1.49 11.20 -7.50
CA GLU A 484 -2.80 10.64 -7.17
C GLU A 484 -3.73 10.62 -8.39
N MET A 485 -3.69 11.68 -9.21
CA MET A 485 -4.42 11.69 -10.46
C MET A 485 -3.90 10.63 -11.45
N GLY A 486 -2.61 10.34 -11.49
CA GLY A 486 -2.04 9.26 -12.30
C GLY A 486 -2.68 7.90 -11.96
N HIS A 487 -2.87 7.60 -10.67
CA HIS A 487 -3.60 6.40 -10.23
C HIS A 487 -5.04 6.38 -10.76
N THR A 488 -5.71 7.52 -10.72
CA THR A 488 -7.09 7.61 -11.20
C THR A 488 -7.21 7.51 -12.73
N LEU A 489 -6.10 7.69 -13.44
CA LEU A 489 -5.99 7.44 -14.88
C LEU A 489 -5.60 5.99 -15.22
N GLY A 490 -5.48 5.14 -14.21
CA GLY A 490 -5.17 3.72 -14.33
C GLY A 490 -3.69 3.37 -14.14
N LEU A 491 -2.79 4.34 -13.98
CA LEU A 491 -1.36 4.08 -13.83
C LEU A 491 -1.05 3.50 -12.44
N ASN A 492 -0.24 2.45 -12.39
CA ASN A 492 0.39 2.00 -11.15
C ASN A 492 1.75 2.67 -10.93
N HIS A 493 2.42 2.38 -9.82
CA HIS A 493 3.72 2.97 -9.53
C HIS A 493 4.78 2.61 -10.58
N ASN A 494 5.72 3.53 -10.77
CA ASN A 494 6.94 3.28 -11.54
C ASN A 494 8.18 3.70 -10.74
N MET A 495 8.65 2.83 -9.85
CA MET A 495 9.78 3.03 -8.94
C MET A 495 11.15 3.03 -9.67
N LYS A 496 11.17 3.02 -10.99
CA LYS A 496 12.39 3.08 -11.80
C LYS A 496 12.56 4.40 -12.53
N ALA A 497 11.58 5.27 -12.46
CA ALA A 497 11.54 6.51 -13.21
C ALA A 497 12.49 7.59 -12.64
N SER A 498 12.88 7.48 -11.38
CA SER A 498 13.91 8.31 -10.72
C SER A 498 15.27 8.25 -11.41
N GLN A 499 15.56 7.17 -12.16
CA GLN A 499 16.84 6.92 -12.83
C GLN A 499 17.08 7.72 -14.12
N MET A 500 16.15 8.62 -14.52
CA MET A 500 16.16 9.27 -15.82
C MET A 500 17.36 10.20 -16.02
N LEU A 501 17.68 11.02 -15.04
CA LEU A 501 18.71 12.08 -15.14
C LEU A 501 20.02 11.69 -14.43
N LYS A 502 21.15 12.20 -14.92
CA LYS A 502 22.42 12.14 -14.22
C LYS A 502 22.46 13.13 -13.06
N PRO A 503 23.34 12.95 -12.04
CA PRO A 503 23.46 13.91 -10.94
C PRO A 503 23.71 15.35 -11.42
N SER A 504 24.51 15.54 -12.46
CA SER A 504 24.81 16.86 -13.04
C SER A 504 23.63 17.55 -13.72
N GLU A 505 22.58 16.79 -14.08
CA GLU A 505 21.41 17.26 -14.82
C GLU A 505 20.23 17.62 -13.90
N LEU A 506 20.24 17.14 -12.64
CA LEU A 506 19.12 17.29 -11.70
C LEU A 506 18.79 18.76 -11.37
N HIS A 507 19.76 19.66 -11.47
CA HIS A 507 19.60 21.08 -11.18
C HIS A 507 19.63 21.98 -12.42
N ASP A 508 19.72 21.38 -13.62
CA ASP A 508 19.63 22.11 -14.89
C ASP A 508 18.15 22.34 -15.24
N THR A 509 17.68 23.56 -14.99
CA THR A 509 16.28 23.94 -15.23
C THR A 509 15.92 23.89 -16.70
N ALA A 510 16.86 24.09 -17.63
CA ALA A 510 16.62 23.97 -19.07
C ALA A 510 16.26 22.52 -19.47
N ILE A 511 16.79 21.54 -18.75
CA ILE A 511 16.45 20.11 -18.90
C ILE A 511 15.15 19.80 -18.16
N THR A 512 15.11 20.10 -16.85
CA THR A 512 14.00 19.66 -16.00
C THR A 512 12.68 20.33 -16.31
N GLU A 513 12.67 21.59 -16.77
CA GLU A 513 11.47 22.26 -17.27
C GLU A 513 10.97 21.68 -18.60
N LYS A 514 11.86 21.14 -19.42
CA LYS A 514 11.50 20.54 -20.70
C LYS A 514 10.92 19.14 -20.57
N ILE A 515 11.60 18.25 -19.84
CA ILE A 515 11.28 16.80 -19.79
C ILE A 515 10.80 16.31 -18.43
N GLY A 516 10.81 17.12 -17.39
CA GLY A 516 10.55 16.73 -16.00
C GLY A 516 11.82 16.38 -15.24
N LEU A 517 11.70 16.33 -13.92
CA LEU A 517 12.81 15.96 -13.03
C LEU A 517 13.04 14.45 -13.00
N ILE A 518 11.97 13.68 -13.22
CA ILE A 518 11.94 12.20 -13.22
C ILE A 518 11.12 11.70 -14.41
N GLY A 519 11.29 10.46 -14.77
CA GLY A 519 10.61 9.84 -15.93
C GLY A 519 9.11 9.70 -15.76
N SER A 520 8.61 9.56 -14.53
CA SER A 520 7.20 9.41 -14.21
C SER A 520 6.86 10.05 -12.88
N VAL A 521 5.69 10.69 -12.80
CA VAL A 521 5.12 11.16 -11.54
C VAL A 521 4.67 10.01 -10.63
N MET A 522 4.68 8.78 -11.13
CA MET A 522 4.30 7.57 -10.37
C MET A 522 5.44 6.95 -9.58
N ASP A 523 6.60 7.62 -9.48
CA ASP A 523 7.74 7.23 -8.65
C ASP A 523 7.65 7.84 -7.22
N TYR A 524 8.55 7.45 -6.32
CA TYR A 524 8.74 7.99 -4.97
C TYR A 524 10.18 8.47 -4.75
N PRO A 525 10.64 9.49 -5.49
CA PRO A 525 11.99 9.96 -5.40
C PRO A 525 12.24 10.72 -4.08
N THR A 526 13.50 10.78 -3.68
CA THR A 526 13.92 11.74 -2.67
C THR A 526 13.77 13.18 -3.18
N ILE A 527 13.56 14.13 -2.27
CA ILE A 527 13.55 15.55 -2.64
C ILE A 527 14.89 15.94 -3.29
N ASN A 528 14.84 16.68 -4.38
CA ASN A 528 16.03 17.14 -5.11
C ASN A 528 16.68 18.33 -4.40
N LEU A 529 17.82 18.10 -3.75
CA LEU A 529 18.55 19.11 -2.98
C LEU A 529 20.00 19.20 -3.46
N SER A 530 20.41 20.39 -3.87
CA SER A 530 21.78 20.68 -4.27
C SER A 530 22.70 20.96 -3.08
N LEU A 531 23.92 20.42 -3.10
CA LEU A 531 24.98 20.83 -2.18
C LEU A 531 25.34 22.32 -2.36
N ASP A 532 25.39 22.78 -3.61
CA ASP A 532 25.58 24.19 -3.95
C ASP A 532 24.21 24.86 -4.11
N ARG A 533 23.76 25.56 -3.06
CA ARG A 533 22.45 26.22 -3.03
C ARG A 533 22.21 27.21 -4.17
N SER A 534 23.27 27.80 -4.72
CA SER A 534 23.17 28.73 -5.85
C SER A 534 22.70 28.05 -7.15
N LYS A 535 22.86 26.71 -7.23
CA LYS A 535 22.47 25.88 -8.38
C LYS A 535 21.15 25.15 -8.18
N GLN A 536 20.45 25.38 -7.06
CA GLN A 536 19.22 24.65 -6.76
C GLN A 536 18.17 24.79 -7.85
N GLY A 537 17.80 23.68 -8.50
CA GLY A 537 16.70 23.57 -9.42
C GLY A 537 15.35 23.32 -8.72
N ASN A 538 14.43 22.60 -9.39
CA ASN A 538 13.18 22.18 -8.81
C ASN A 538 13.41 21.18 -7.67
N TYR A 539 12.62 21.30 -6.60
CA TYR A 539 12.65 20.39 -5.46
C TYR A 539 11.87 19.09 -5.75
N PHE A 540 10.73 19.23 -6.41
CA PHE A 540 9.88 18.14 -6.86
C PHE A 540 9.52 18.32 -8.34
N THR A 541 9.10 17.23 -9.00
CA THR A 541 8.60 17.33 -10.36
C THR A 541 7.23 18.03 -10.39
N THR A 542 6.98 18.85 -11.41
CA THR A 542 5.74 19.64 -11.55
C THR A 542 5.02 19.35 -12.86
N LYS A 543 5.35 18.24 -13.51
CA LYS A 543 4.74 17.83 -14.78
C LYS A 543 4.86 16.32 -14.99
N PRO A 544 3.97 15.71 -15.77
CA PRO A 544 4.14 14.34 -16.25
C PRO A 544 5.48 14.18 -17.00
N GLY A 545 6.19 13.11 -16.70
CA GLY A 545 7.46 12.78 -17.33
C GLY A 545 7.29 12.03 -18.67
N PRO A 546 8.39 11.72 -19.36
CA PRO A 546 8.35 11.00 -20.64
C PRO A 546 7.63 9.66 -20.57
N TYR A 547 7.79 8.92 -19.46
CA TYR A 547 7.10 7.66 -19.25
C TYR A 547 5.59 7.87 -19.14
N ASP A 548 5.14 8.89 -18.42
CA ASP A 548 3.70 9.16 -18.24
C ASP A 548 3.05 9.49 -19.59
N LEU A 549 3.73 10.28 -20.44
CA LEU A 549 3.26 10.62 -21.76
C LEU A 549 3.11 9.36 -22.63
N TRP A 550 4.09 8.47 -22.58
CA TRP A 550 4.10 7.19 -23.30
C TRP A 550 3.05 6.22 -22.75
N ALA A 551 2.87 6.16 -21.44
CA ALA A 551 1.87 5.32 -20.80
C ALA A 551 0.45 5.78 -21.18
N ILE A 552 0.16 7.08 -21.15
CA ILE A 552 -1.13 7.63 -21.60
C ILE A 552 -1.34 7.38 -23.10
N GLU A 553 -0.30 7.50 -23.94
CA GLU A 553 -0.40 7.13 -25.36
C GLU A 553 -0.84 5.67 -25.52
N TYR A 554 -0.21 4.74 -24.81
CA TYR A 554 -0.60 3.32 -24.81
C TYR A 554 -2.03 3.12 -24.35
N GLY A 555 -2.42 3.70 -23.23
CA GLY A 555 -3.72 3.48 -22.61
C GLY A 555 -4.88 4.08 -23.40
N TYR A 556 -4.69 5.26 -24.00
CA TYR A 556 -5.81 6.09 -24.45
C TYR A 556 -5.87 6.39 -25.92
N LYS A 557 -4.77 6.24 -26.69
CA LYS A 557 -4.80 6.50 -28.12
C LYS A 557 -5.81 5.59 -28.83
N GLU A 558 -6.70 6.19 -29.62
CA GLU A 558 -7.69 5.47 -30.41
C GLU A 558 -7.06 4.85 -31.66
N PHE A 559 -7.47 3.62 -31.96
CA PHE A 559 -7.05 2.89 -33.17
C PHE A 559 -8.24 2.22 -33.83
N ASN A 560 -8.11 2.02 -35.14
CA ASN A 560 -8.98 1.08 -35.84
C ASN A 560 -8.77 -0.32 -35.24
N GLU A 561 -9.86 -1.03 -34.99
CA GLU A 561 -9.83 -2.35 -34.33
C GLU A 561 -8.88 -3.33 -35.00
N ALA A 562 -8.86 -3.37 -36.33
CA ALA A 562 -8.00 -4.27 -37.10
C ALA A 562 -6.49 -3.92 -36.98
N LEU A 563 -6.14 -2.70 -36.62
CA LEU A 563 -4.75 -2.21 -36.52
C LEU A 563 -4.28 -2.06 -35.09
N GLU A 564 -5.18 -2.10 -34.11
CA GLU A 564 -4.90 -1.78 -32.70
C GLU A 564 -3.70 -2.57 -32.15
N GLU A 565 -3.67 -3.88 -32.33
CA GLU A 565 -2.57 -4.72 -31.84
C GLU A 565 -1.21 -4.35 -32.45
N ALA A 566 -1.17 -4.07 -33.73
CA ALA A 566 0.06 -3.67 -34.42
C ALA A 566 0.55 -2.28 -33.94
N GLU A 567 -0.36 -1.34 -33.75
CA GLU A 567 -0.02 0.00 -33.26
C GLU A 567 0.40 0.00 -31.79
N LEU A 568 -0.23 -0.79 -30.92
CA LEU A 568 0.18 -0.98 -29.54
C LEU A 568 1.59 -1.59 -29.46
N ASN A 569 1.91 -2.56 -30.31
CA ASN A 569 3.24 -3.13 -30.38
C ASN A 569 4.31 -2.12 -30.84
N LYS A 570 3.98 -1.16 -31.70
CA LYS A 570 4.89 -0.05 -32.06
C LYS A 570 5.16 0.88 -30.87
N ILE A 571 4.12 1.19 -30.06
CA ILE A 571 4.28 1.99 -28.84
C ILE A 571 5.18 1.25 -27.86
N LEU A 572 4.90 -0.04 -27.59
CA LEU A 572 5.64 -0.87 -26.65
C LEU A 572 7.08 -1.18 -27.11
N ALA A 573 7.38 -1.13 -28.41
CA ALA A 573 8.74 -1.29 -28.91
C ALA A 573 9.72 -0.26 -28.34
N ARG A 574 9.21 0.90 -27.92
CA ARG A 574 9.97 1.99 -27.28
C ARG A 574 10.35 1.73 -25.84
N SER A 575 9.85 0.68 -25.18
CA SER A 575 10.10 0.36 -23.76
C SER A 575 11.59 0.21 -23.40
N THR A 576 12.48 0.08 -24.40
CA THR A 576 13.93 0.03 -24.23
C THR A 576 14.61 1.39 -24.14
N GLU A 577 13.86 2.49 -24.34
CA GLU A 577 14.39 3.85 -24.14
C GLU A 577 14.59 4.10 -22.64
N PRO A 578 15.76 4.61 -22.20
CA PRO A 578 16.04 4.80 -20.78
C PRO A 578 15.03 5.67 -20.03
N SER A 579 14.47 6.69 -20.69
CA SER A 579 13.44 7.58 -20.13
C SER A 579 12.07 6.92 -19.94
N LEU A 580 11.87 5.72 -20.52
CA LEU A 580 10.64 4.93 -20.44
C LEU A 580 10.82 3.67 -19.56
N ALA A 581 11.90 3.61 -18.79
CA ALA A 581 12.17 2.49 -17.90
C ALA A 581 11.03 2.28 -16.90
N PHE A 582 10.68 1.01 -16.65
CA PHE A 582 9.57 0.64 -15.78
C PHE A 582 9.97 -0.43 -14.77
N GLY A 583 9.49 -0.26 -13.54
CA GLY A 583 9.52 -1.22 -12.46
C GLY A 583 8.56 -0.78 -11.36
N ASN A 584 7.68 -1.66 -10.91
CA ASN A 584 6.63 -1.33 -9.95
C ASN A 584 6.89 -1.89 -8.55
N ASP A 585 5.90 -1.81 -7.65
CA ASP A 585 5.98 -2.31 -6.26
C ASP A 585 6.37 -3.79 -6.18
N ALA A 586 5.99 -4.61 -7.16
CA ALA A 586 6.36 -6.02 -7.20
C ALA A 586 7.86 -6.23 -7.46
N ASP A 587 8.54 -5.24 -8.02
CA ASP A 587 10.00 -5.24 -8.24
C ASP A 587 10.74 -4.63 -7.04
N ASP A 588 10.17 -3.59 -6.42
CA ASP A 588 10.78 -2.91 -5.27
C ASP A 588 10.81 -3.80 -4.03
N MET A 589 9.72 -4.41 -3.67
CA MET A 589 9.62 -5.36 -2.54
C MET A 589 10.40 -4.92 -1.29
N ARG A 590 10.17 -3.72 -0.78
CA ARG A 590 10.90 -2.95 0.26
C ARG A 590 11.53 -3.73 1.42
N SER A 591 11.13 -4.96 1.69
CA SER A 591 11.73 -5.80 2.74
C SER A 591 13.17 -6.17 2.44
N PRO A 592 14.05 -6.27 3.44
CA PRO A 592 15.43 -6.70 3.26
C PRO A 592 15.54 -7.98 2.43
N GLY A 593 16.48 -8.01 1.49
CA GLY A 593 16.76 -9.17 0.64
C GLY A 593 15.80 -9.43 -0.52
N LYS A 594 14.59 -8.82 -0.54
CA LYS A 594 13.59 -9.10 -1.58
C LYS A 594 13.84 -8.31 -2.86
N GLY A 595 14.01 -6.99 -2.80
CA GLY A 595 14.28 -6.17 -3.99
C GLY A 595 15.57 -6.61 -4.67
N ILE A 596 15.54 -6.77 -6.01
CA ILE A 596 16.68 -7.30 -6.77
C ILE A 596 17.34 -6.24 -7.65
N ASP A 597 16.58 -5.37 -8.30
CA ASP A 597 17.11 -4.27 -9.13
C ASP A 597 17.28 -3.02 -8.27
N PRO A 598 18.52 -2.56 -8.03
CA PRO A 598 18.76 -1.37 -7.21
C PRO A 598 18.25 -0.06 -7.83
N ARG A 599 17.79 -0.09 -9.06
CA ARG A 599 17.16 1.04 -9.74
C ARG A 599 15.65 1.11 -9.54
N VAL A 600 15.06 0.09 -8.89
CA VAL A 600 13.64 0.02 -8.55
C VAL A 600 13.51 0.10 -7.04
N MET A 601 13.37 1.31 -6.52
CA MET A 601 13.26 1.57 -5.09
C MET A 601 12.64 2.96 -4.84
N ILE A 602 12.38 3.26 -3.59
CA ILE A 602 11.97 4.60 -3.15
C ILE A 602 13.17 5.37 -2.59
N ASP A 603 13.01 6.68 -2.39
CA ASP A 603 14.00 7.58 -1.78
C ASP A 603 15.31 7.77 -2.56
N ASP A 604 15.40 7.25 -3.77
CA ASP A 604 16.50 7.50 -4.69
C ASP A 604 16.15 8.60 -5.69
N ILE A 605 17.14 9.10 -6.37
CA ILE A 605 17.02 9.97 -7.55
C ILE A 605 18.31 9.91 -8.35
N SER A 606 18.23 10.01 -9.69
CA SER A 606 19.37 9.96 -10.60
C SER A 606 19.79 8.56 -11.04
N SER A 607 20.36 8.50 -12.25
CA SER A 607 21.01 7.29 -12.79
C SER A 607 22.26 6.86 -12.00
N ASP A 608 22.73 7.67 -11.07
CA ASP A 608 23.80 7.35 -10.09
C ASP A 608 23.33 7.73 -8.68
N ALA A 609 22.45 6.92 -8.13
CA ALA A 609 21.90 7.13 -6.78
C ALA A 609 22.96 7.02 -5.68
N ILE A 610 24.09 6.33 -5.91
CA ILE A 610 25.19 6.28 -4.94
C ILE A 610 25.86 7.64 -4.79
N THR A 611 26.09 8.37 -5.90
CA THR A 611 26.62 9.75 -5.84
C THR A 611 25.66 10.66 -5.08
N VAL A 612 24.37 10.62 -5.40
CA VAL A 612 23.37 11.46 -4.71
C VAL A 612 23.26 11.11 -3.24
N ALA A 613 23.34 9.84 -2.87
CA ALA A 613 23.36 9.42 -1.47
C ALA A 613 24.59 9.98 -0.73
N GLU A 614 25.79 9.96 -1.36
CA GLU A 614 26.98 10.55 -0.77
C GLU A 614 26.83 12.06 -0.55
N GLU A 615 26.33 12.79 -1.55
CA GLU A 615 26.00 14.21 -1.44
C GLU A 615 24.98 14.49 -0.33
N ARG A 616 23.98 13.62 -0.16
CA ARG A 616 22.97 13.73 0.89
C ARG A 616 23.57 13.53 2.28
N PHE A 617 24.49 12.59 2.49
CA PHE A 617 25.21 12.43 3.76
C PHE A 617 26.00 13.69 4.11
N ILE A 618 26.72 14.28 3.14
CA ILE A 618 27.47 15.54 3.32
C ILE A 618 26.51 16.66 3.71
N LEU A 619 25.40 16.81 2.99
CA LEU A 619 24.40 17.84 3.22
C LEU A 619 23.79 17.71 4.63
N VAL A 620 23.36 16.52 5.01
CA VAL A 620 22.78 16.24 6.34
C VAL A 620 23.76 16.59 7.45
N ASN A 621 25.03 16.21 7.32
CA ASN A 621 26.06 16.54 8.31
C ASN A 621 26.25 18.06 8.44
N SER A 622 26.21 18.79 7.32
CA SER A 622 26.34 20.26 7.33
C SER A 622 25.18 20.97 8.03
N ILE A 623 23.96 20.40 7.89
CA ILE A 623 22.74 20.92 8.51
C ILE A 623 22.72 20.58 10.00
N MET A 624 23.10 19.35 10.39
CA MET A 624 23.20 18.92 11.78
C MET A 624 24.00 19.89 12.63
N ALA A 625 25.14 20.37 12.12
CA ALA A 625 25.98 21.35 12.82
C ALA A 625 25.29 22.69 13.11
N LYS A 626 24.23 23.03 12.36
CA LYS A 626 23.48 24.29 12.48
C LYS A 626 22.21 24.19 13.30
N LEU A 627 21.70 22.98 13.55
CA LEU A 627 20.38 22.77 14.16
C LEU A 627 20.23 23.48 15.52
N LYS A 628 21.21 23.34 16.40
CA LYS A 628 21.14 23.95 17.73
C LYS A 628 20.97 25.46 17.66
N THR A 629 21.77 26.13 16.83
CA THR A 629 21.69 27.59 16.67
C THR A 629 20.30 28.01 16.13
N LYS A 630 19.74 27.25 15.20
CA LYS A 630 18.49 27.61 14.56
C LYS A 630 17.26 27.35 15.44
N TYR A 631 17.24 26.23 16.17
CA TYR A 631 16.07 25.76 16.91
C TYR A 631 16.21 25.94 18.44
N SER A 632 17.13 26.79 18.90
CA SER A 632 17.20 27.23 20.28
C SER A 632 16.60 28.62 20.43
N LYS A 633 15.27 28.72 20.47
CA LYS A 633 14.57 29.99 20.56
C LYS A 633 14.18 30.30 22.01
N LYS A 634 14.32 31.56 22.40
CA LYS A 634 13.96 32.03 23.75
C LYS A 634 12.46 31.80 24.03
N GLY A 635 12.18 31.06 25.11
CA GLY A 635 10.81 30.76 25.54
C GLY A 635 10.21 29.46 24.96
N GLU A 636 10.92 28.79 24.05
CA GLU A 636 10.54 27.48 23.49
C GLU A 636 11.39 26.37 24.13
N ASN A 637 10.82 25.14 24.14
CA ASN A 637 11.59 23.95 24.50
C ASN A 637 12.31 23.39 23.27
N TYR A 638 13.16 22.37 23.45
CA TYR A 638 13.95 21.78 22.37
C TYR A 638 13.20 20.67 21.55
N SER A 639 11.87 20.55 21.66
CA SER A 639 11.13 19.49 20.97
C SER A 639 11.20 19.61 19.44
N GLU A 640 11.23 20.84 18.91
CA GLU A 640 11.42 21.06 17.47
C GLU A 640 12.83 20.66 17.02
N LEU A 641 13.86 21.02 17.78
CA LEU A 641 15.23 20.56 17.52
C LEU A 641 15.31 19.03 17.45
N ARG A 642 14.68 18.33 18.41
CA ARG A 642 14.60 16.86 18.42
C ARG A 642 13.90 16.31 17.18
N SER A 643 12.77 16.92 16.79
CA SER A 643 12.02 16.51 15.60
C SER A 643 12.86 16.66 14.32
N ARG A 644 13.58 17.79 14.17
CA ARG A 644 14.45 18.03 13.02
C ARG A 644 15.68 17.10 13.00
N PHE A 645 16.22 16.78 14.16
CA PHE A 645 17.25 15.74 14.31
C PHE A 645 16.74 14.38 13.82
N GLY A 646 15.49 14.01 14.17
CA GLY A 646 14.84 12.81 13.67
C GLY A 646 14.70 12.80 12.13
N THR A 647 14.19 13.89 11.55
CA THR A 647 14.05 14.06 10.10
C THR A 647 15.38 13.86 9.36
N LEU A 648 16.45 14.44 9.85
CA LEU A 648 17.78 14.32 9.23
C LEU A 648 18.35 12.90 9.35
N ASN A 649 18.12 12.23 10.47
CA ASN A 649 18.56 10.84 10.64
C ASN A 649 17.72 9.86 9.82
N SER A 650 16.42 10.14 9.58
CA SER A 650 15.63 9.38 8.61
C SER A 650 16.22 9.47 7.19
N GLN A 651 16.69 10.64 6.78
CA GLN A 651 17.39 10.78 5.49
C GLN A 651 18.70 9.98 5.43
N ARG A 652 19.49 9.95 6.52
CA ARG A 652 20.69 9.09 6.58
C ARG A 652 20.30 7.61 6.43
N LYS A 653 19.26 7.17 7.14
CA LYS A 653 18.75 5.79 7.06
C LYS A 653 18.36 5.45 5.63
N ASN A 654 17.53 6.28 4.98
CA ASN A 654 17.08 6.08 3.61
C ASN A 654 18.26 5.96 2.63
N MET A 655 19.27 6.83 2.76
CA MET A 655 20.47 6.76 1.91
C MET A 655 21.31 5.50 2.17
N MET A 656 21.37 5.01 3.42
CA MET A 656 22.03 3.74 3.73
C MET A 656 21.30 2.58 3.05
N GLU A 657 19.99 2.60 3.03
CA GLU A 657 19.18 1.59 2.35
C GLU A 657 19.39 1.63 0.84
N VAL A 658 19.25 2.81 0.20
CA VAL A 658 19.50 3.02 -1.24
C VAL A 658 20.85 2.46 -1.66
N VAL A 659 21.93 2.82 -0.94
CA VAL A 659 23.28 2.35 -1.26
C VAL A 659 23.44 0.84 -1.04
N SER A 660 22.83 0.29 0.01
CA SER A 660 22.96 -1.14 0.32
C SER A 660 22.40 -2.05 -0.78
N ARG A 661 21.36 -1.60 -1.50
CA ARG A 661 20.67 -2.36 -2.56
C ARG A 661 21.57 -2.72 -3.76
N TYR A 662 22.65 -1.98 -3.98
CA TYR A 662 23.61 -2.28 -5.05
C TYR A 662 24.40 -3.56 -4.78
N VAL A 663 24.60 -3.95 -3.51
CA VAL A 663 25.35 -5.17 -3.15
C VAL A 663 24.46 -6.39 -3.34
N GLY A 664 24.90 -7.31 -4.20
CA GLY A 664 24.08 -8.45 -4.61
C GLY A 664 22.89 -8.08 -5.50
N GLY A 665 22.88 -6.84 -6.02
CA GLY A 665 21.84 -6.36 -6.92
C GLY A 665 21.94 -6.99 -8.32
N VAL A 666 20.80 -7.04 -9.01
CA VAL A 666 20.68 -7.52 -10.40
C VAL A 666 19.78 -6.57 -11.16
N TYR A 667 20.28 -6.00 -12.23
CA TYR A 667 19.48 -5.20 -13.16
C TYR A 667 18.52 -6.11 -13.92
N VAL A 668 17.24 -5.75 -13.93
CA VAL A 668 16.18 -6.50 -14.61
C VAL A 668 15.73 -5.74 -15.86
N ASP A 669 15.73 -6.41 -17.00
CA ASP A 669 15.23 -5.91 -18.27
C ASP A 669 14.03 -6.76 -18.73
N ARG A 670 12.93 -6.09 -19.11
CA ARG A 670 11.67 -6.74 -19.53
C ARG A 670 11.44 -6.67 -21.04
N SER A 671 12.46 -6.32 -21.83
CA SER A 671 12.36 -6.27 -23.28
C SER A 671 12.06 -7.66 -23.86
N TYR A 672 11.32 -7.66 -24.97
CA TYR A 672 11.00 -8.88 -25.68
C TYR A 672 12.04 -9.20 -26.73
N VAL A 673 12.14 -10.48 -27.11
CA VAL A 673 13.02 -10.94 -28.18
C VAL A 673 12.76 -10.13 -29.46
N GLY A 674 13.83 -9.58 -30.04
CA GLY A 674 13.76 -8.76 -31.24
C GLY A 674 13.55 -7.26 -31.02
N GLN A 675 13.40 -6.79 -29.76
CA GLN A 675 13.45 -5.35 -29.47
C GLN A 675 14.88 -4.80 -29.59
N ASN A 676 14.98 -3.50 -29.81
CA ASN A 676 16.27 -2.80 -29.98
C ASN A 676 16.98 -2.64 -28.60
N THR A 677 17.51 -3.72 -28.08
CA THR A 677 18.31 -3.73 -26.86
C THR A 677 19.36 -4.84 -26.92
N THR A 678 20.51 -4.58 -26.31
CA THR A 678 21.56 -5.58 -26.04
C THR A 678 21.52 -6.09 -24.61
N GLN A 679 20.61 -5.56 -23.79
CA GLN A 679 20.47 -5.94 -22.39
C GLN A 679 19.95 -7.37 -22.25
N LYS A 680 20.52 -8.09 -21.31
CA LYS A 680 20.00 -9.41 -20.91
C LYS A 680 18.87 -9.22 -19.87
N PRO A 681 17.91 -10.16 -19.79
CA PRO A 681 16.87 -10.10 -18.76
C PRO A 681 17.42 -9.92 -17.34
N PHE A 682 18.57 -10.48 -17.02
CA PHE A 682 19.23 -10.35 -15.72
C PHE A 682 20.72 -10.04 -15.92
N THR A 683 21.15 -8.91 -15.36
CA THR A 683 22.57 -8.49 -15.40
C THR A 683 22.99 -8.12 -13.98
N PRO A 684 23.94 -8.86 -13.35
CA PRO A 684 24.44 -8.51 -12.02
C PRO A 684 25.05 -7.11 -11.99
N VAL A 685 24.85 -6.40 -10.89
CA VAL A 685 25.56 -5.13 -10.63
C VAL A 685 27.05 -5.38 -10.68
N SER A 686 27.80 -4.49 -11.33
CA SER A 686 29.24 -4.63 -11.49
C SER A 686 29.96 -4.69 -10.14
N LYS A 687 31.07 -5.45 -10.05
CA LYS A 687 31.93 -5.48 -8.84
C LYS A 687 32.35 -4.08 -8.42
N LEU A 688 32.63 -3.20 -9.37
CA LEU A 688 33.04 -1.82 -9.10
C LEU A 688 31.96 -1.04 -8.37
N GLU A 689 30.71 -1.11 -8.82
CA GLU A 689 29.58 -0.43 -8.18
C GLU A 689 29.26 -1.04 -6.81
N GLN A 690 29.28 -2.35 -6.68
CA GLN A 690 29.09 -3.02 -5.39
C GLN A 690 30.16 -2.60 -4.35
N LYS A 691 31.42 -2.54 -4.76
CA LYS A 691 32.52 -2.06 -3.89
C LYS A 691 32.40 -0.58 -3.55
N ARG A 692 31.96 0.24 -4.52
CA ARG A 692 31.68 1.65 -4.28
C ARG A 692 30.57 1.82 -3.22
N ALA A 693 29.50 1.05 -3.32
CA ALA A 693 28.42 1.04 -2.34
C ALA A 693 28.94 0.69 -0.93
N ILE A 694 29.73 -0.40 -0.79
CA ILE A 694 30.36 -0.74 0.50
C ILE A 694 31.29 0.37 1.00
N SER A 695 32.04 1.03 0.12
CA SER A 695 32.93 2.12 0.49
C SER A 695 32.18 3.32 1.06
N VAL A 696 31.06 3.69 0.44
CA VAL A 696 30.17 4.79 0.92
C VAL A 696 29.56 4.43 2.27
N LEU A 697 29.05 3.21 2.44
CA LEU A 697 28.51 2.74 3.72
C LEU A 697 29.59 2.71 4.82
N ASN A 698 30.79 2.22 4.48
CA ASN A 698 31.91 2.22 5.41
C ASN A 698 32.29 3.63 5.87
N LYS A 699 32.21 4.63 4.99
CA LYS A 699 32.56 6.03 5.29
C LYS A 699 31.47 6.75 6.09
N TYR A 700 30.20 6.62 5.71
CA TYR A 700 29.12 7.44 6.24
C TYR A 700 28.19 6.74 7.25
N ALA A 701 28.22 5.40 7.31
CA ALA A 701 27.42 4.63 8.24
C ALA A 701 28.27 3.93 9.31
N PHE A 702 29.43 3.38 8.93
CA PHE A 702 30.19 2.48 9.80
C PHE A 702 31.50 3.08 10.34
N ALA A 703 32.00 4.19 9.82
CA ALA A 703 33.24 4.82 10.32
C ALA A 703 33.08 5.33 11.77
N PRO A 704 34.19 5.42 12.54
CA PRO A 704 34.15 5.94 13.91
C PRO A 704 33.57 7.36 14.04
N ASN A 705 33.70 8.17 13.00
CA ASN A 705 33.28 9.57 12.94
C ASN A 705 32.01 9.82 12.11
N SER A 706 31.26 8.78 11.77
CA SER A 706 30.06 8.90 10.92
C SER A 706 29.01 9.85 11.50
N PHE A 707 28.96 10.03 12.83
CA PHE A 707 27.94 10.82 13.53
C PHE A 707 28.56 11.96 14.38
N ASP A 708 29.78 12.36 14.12
CA ASP A 708 30.45 13.41 14.90
C ASP A 708 29.74 14.76 14.83
N ALA A 709 29.06 15.06 13.73
CA ALA A 709 28.26 16.27 13.56
C ALA A 709 27.11 16.40 14.58
N ASP A 710 26.69 15.30 15.19
CA ASP A 710 25.54 15.22 16.08
C ASP A 710 25.89 15.45 17.57
N ILE A 711 27.17 15.29 17.95
CA ILE A 711 27.60 15.20 19.36
C ILE A 711 27.11 16.39 20.17
N THR A 712 27.20 17.60 19.62
CA THR A 712 26.80 18.84 20.29
C THR A 712 25.31 18.96 20.54
N LEU A 713 24.48 18.13 19.88
CA LEU A 713 23.01 18.14 19.97
C LEU A 713 22.49 17.24 21.09
N TYR A 714 23.24 16.20 21.48
CA TYR A 714 22.76 15.16 22.38
C TYR A 714 22.10 15.64 23.66
N PRO A 715 22.71 16.62 24.42
CA PRO A 715 22.11 17.11 25.66
C PRO A 715 20.81 17.91 25.44
N TYR A 716 20.48 18.27 24.21
CA TYR A 716 19.37 19.15 23.86
C TYR A 716 18.22 18.40 23.17
N LEU A 717 18.28 17.09 22.99
CA LEU A 717 17.25 16.28 22.37
C LEU A 717 16.06 16.03 23.30
N GLN A 718 15.45 17.11 23.78
CA GLN A 718 14.36 17.12 24.73
C GLN A 718 13.04 16.70 24.09
N GLN A 719 12.32 15.80 24.73
CA GLN A 719 10.94 15.48 24.40
C GLN A 719 9.99 16.43 25.14
N GLN A 720 8.96 16.91 24.45
CA GLN A 720 7.90 17.65 25.12
C GLN A 720 7.07 16.71 26.01
N ARG A 721 7.11 16.91 27.32
CA ARG A 721 6.28 16.15 28.24
C ARG A 721 4.80 16.54 28.08
N ARG A 722 3.94 15.54 27.94
CA ARG A 722 2.48 15.71 27.88
C ARG A 722 1.81 14.79 28.91
N GLY A 723 1.11 15.40 29.87
CA GLY A 723 0.39 14.66 30.90
C GLY A 723 1.33 13.94 31.88
N PHE A 724 0.76 12.93 32.55
CA PHE A 724 1.40 12.18 33.62
C PHE A 724 1.23 10.68 33.32
N GLY A 725 2.32 10.00 33.01
CA GLY A 725 2.28 8.57 32.71
C GLY A 725 3.38 7.81 33.43
N PHE A 726 3.01 6.79 34.24
CA PHE A 726 3.97 5.92 34.93
C PHE A 726 4.63 4.89 34.00
N PHE A 727 3.97 4.52 32.92
CA PHE A 727 4.37 3.39 32.06
C PHE A 727 5.03 3.83 30.74
N VAL A 728 5.33 5.12 30.58
CA VAL A 728 6.08 5.61 29.44
C VAL A 728 7.58 5.39 29.62
N THR A 729 8.30 5.26 28.53
CA THR A 729 9.77 5.18 28.56
C THR A 729 10.39 6.46 29.10
N THR A 730 11.61 6.36 29.65
CA THR A 730 12.34 7.51 30.15
C THR A 730 12.64 8.50 29.02
N GLU A 731 12.68 9.80 29.34
CA GLU A 731 12.78 10.90 28.37
C GLU A 731 14.19 11.10 27.77
N ASP A 732 15.21 10.48 28.37
CA ASP A 732 16.59 10.58 27.89
C ASP A 732 16.71 10.05 26.46
N PRO A 733 17.50 10.69 25.59
CA PRO A 733 17.67 10.25 24.22
C PRO A 733 18.39 8.90 24.14
N LYS A 734 17.79 7.94 23.41
CA LYS A 734 18.32 6.58 23.26
C LYS A 734 19.31 6.51 22.08
N LEU A 735 20.37 7.29 22.14
CA LEU A 735 21.30 7.55 21.03
C LEU A 735 21.86 6.28 20.40
N ASN A 736 22.34 5.34 21.23
CA ASN A 736 22.91 4.09 20.71
C ASN A 736 21.88 3.25 19.96
N THR A 737 20.63 3.26 20.42
CA THR A 737 19.52 2.57 19.73
C THR A 737 19.23 3.23 18.38
N ILE A 738 19.22 4.58 18.33
CA ILE A 738 18.97 5.33 17.09
C ILE A 738 20.03 5.00 16.04
N TYR A 739 21.33 5.14 16.41
CA TYR A 739 22.41 4.88 15.44
C TYR A 739 22.50 3.42 15.04
N LEU A 740 22.38 2.50 15.99
CA LEU A 740 22.40 1.08 15.70
C LEU A 740 21.23 0.68 14.80
N SER A 741 20.03 1.26 14.99
CA SER A 741 18.89 0.96 14.11
C SER A 741 19.16 1.32 12.65
N MET A 742 19.71 2.51 12.40
CA MET A 742 20.10 2.93 11.03
C MET A 742 21.15 2.00 10.42
N GLN A 743 22.18 1.66 11.19
CA GLN A 743 23.24 0.75 10.75
C GLN A 743 22.73 -0.67 10.49
N THR A 744 21.80 -1.13 11.32
CA THR A 744 21.19 -2.45 11.22
C THR A 744 20.33 -2.57 9.96
N GLU A 745 19.67 -1.49 9.53
CA GLU A 745 18.85 -1.50 8.30
C GLU A 745 19.72 -1.91 7.10
N ALA A 746 20.85 -1.22 6.89
CA ALA A 746 21.78 -1.59 5.82
C ALA A 746 22.33 -3.01 6.00
N LEU A 747 22.75 -3.39 7.22
CA LEU A 747 23.28 -4.72 7.50
C LEU A 747 22.23 -5.83 7.30
N SER A 748 20.95 -5.55 7.57
CA SER A 748 19.86 -6.50 7.37
C SER A 748 19.70 -6.87 5.89
N HIS A 749 19.89 -5.93 4.97
CA HIS A 749 19.90 -6.22 3.54
C HIS A 749 21.21 -6.92 3.12
N LEU A 750 22.36 -6.37 3.51
CA LEU A 750 23.70 -6.87 3.11
C LEU A 750 23.97 -8.31 3.57
N LEU A 751 23.47 -8.66 4.76
CA LEU A 751 23.65 -9.98 5.37
C LEU A 751 22.37 -10.84 5.33
N HIS A 752 21.36 -10.46 4.52
CA HIS A 752 20.15 -11.26 4.37
C HIS A 752 20.43 -12.58 3.66
N PRO A 753 19.84 -13.71 4.07
CA PRO A 753 20.10 -15.00 3.42
C PRO A 753 19.83 -14.98 1.92
N THR A 754 18.73 -14.33 1.48
CA THR A 754 18.40 -14.18 0.05
C THR A 754 19.44 -13.33 -0.70
N THR A 755 19.97 -12.26 -0.11
CA THR A 755 21.01 -11.42 -0.73
C THR A 755 22.30 -12.20 -0.90
N LEU A 756 22.77 -12.89 0.15
CA LEU A 756 24.00 -13.69 0.09
C LEU A 756 23.88 -14.86 -0.91
N GLN A 757 22.73 -15.53 -0.92
CA GLN A 757 22.46 -16.58 -1.90
C GLN A 757 22.42 -16.02 -3.33
N ARG A 758 21.87 -14.82 -3.53
CA ARG A 758 21.85 -14.14 -4.84
C ARG A 758 23.26 -13.81 -5.30
N ILE A 759 24.14 -13.35 -4.41
CA ILE A 759 25.58 -13.13 -4.73
C ILE A 759 26.21 -14.42 -5.22
N SER A 760 25.95 -15.55 -4.56
CA SER A 760 26.47 -16.86 -4.95
C SER A 760 25.91 -17.31 -6.31
N ASN A 761 24.59 -17.21 -6.51
CA ASN A 761 23.93 -17.62 -7.75
C ASN A 761 24.37 -16.77 -8.94
N THR A 762 24.51 -15.46 -8.75
CA THR A 762 24.89 -14.52 -9.83
C THR A 762 26.33 -14.69 -10.27
N SER A 763 27.18 -15.32 -9.45
CA SER A 763 28.54 -15.68 -9.86
C SER A 763 28.57 -16.62 -11.09
N LEU A 764 27.50 -17.39 -11.31
CA LEU A 764 27.36 -18.29 -12.48
C LEU A 764 27.11 -17.52 -13.79
N TYR A 765 26.69 -16.22 -13.72
CA TYR A 765 26.38 -15.43 -14.91
C TYR A 765 26.89 -13.97 -14.86
N GLY A 766 28.04 -13.76 -14.16
CA GLY A 766 28.80 -12.51 -14.33
C GLY A 766 29.15 -11.74 -13.06
N ASN A 767 28.60 -12.06 -11.89
CA ASN A 767 29.03 -11.42 -10.65
C ASN A 767 30.43 -11.92 -10.23
N SER A 768 31.38 -11.01 -10.10
CA SER A 768 32.75 -11.31 -9.67
C SER A 768 33.08 -10.81 -8.25
N TYR A 769 32.07 -10.44 -7.45
CA TYR A 769 32.19 -10.00 -6.07
C TYR A 769 31.60 -11.05 -5.12
N PRO A 770 32.43 -12.03 -4.67
CA PRO A 770 31.93 -13.18 -3.91
C PRO A 770 31.54 -12.81 -2.47
N VAL A 771 30.72 -13.63 -1.84
CA VAL A 771 30.26 -13.46 -0.44
C VAL A 771 31.41 -13.27 0.53
N THR A 772 32.52 -14.01 0.33
CA THR A 772 33.74 -13.89 1.17
C THR A 772 34.37 -12.51 1.11
N GLU A 773 34.40 -11.89 -0.07
CA GLU A 773 34.95 -10.53 -0.26
C GLU A 773 34.00 -9.48 0.31
N VAL A 774 32.68 -9.61 0.13
CA VAL A 774 31.65 -8.73 0.74
C VAL A 774 31.81 -8.73 2.28
N MET A 775 31.82 -9.90 2.90
CA MET A 775 32.00 -10.02 4.36
C MET A 775 33.34 -9.47 4.83
N SER A 776 34.40 -9.67 4.04
CA SER A 776 35.74 -9.14 4.33
C SER A 776 35.78 -7.61 4.31
N ASP A 777 35.16 -6.99 3.28
CA ASP A 777 35.12 -5.52 3.15
C ASP A 777 34.28 -4.86 4.24
N LEU A 778 33.16 -5.47 4.62
CA LEU A 778 32.37 -5.04 5.80
C LEU A 778 33.17 -5.18 7.09
N THR A 779 33.86 -6.31 7.29
CA THR A 779 34.70 -6.53 8.48
C THR A 779 35.78 -5.46 8.59
N ASN A 780 36.43 -5.13 7.49
CA ASN A 780 37.46 -4.09 7.45
C ASN A 780 36.87 -2.72 7.82
N GLY A 781 35.72 -2.33 7.27
CA GLY A 781 35.03 -1.07 7.60
C GLY A 781 34.62 -0.97 9.06
N ILE A 782 34.19 -2.12 9.65
CA ILE A 782 33.67 -2.17 11.02
C ILE A 782 34.77 -2.32 12.08
N PHE A 783 35.94 -2.90 11.78
CA PHE A 783 36.94 -3.19 12.79
C PHE A 783 38.30 -2.51 12.56
N LYS A 784 38.69 -2.31 11.29
CA LYS A 784 40.11 -1.93 11.00
C LYS A 784 40.52 -0.60 11.65
N ALA A 785 39.61 0.38 11.70
CA ALA A 785 39.91 1.69 12.27
C ALA A 785 40.11 1.67 13.80
N ASP A 786 39.58 0.64 14.48
CA ASP A 786 39.55 0.54 15.95
C ASP A 786 40.57 -0.48 16.49
N LEU A 787 41.58 -0.89 15.73
CA LEU A 787 42.59 -1.84 16.22
C LEU A 787 43.53 -1.22 17.21
N MET A 788 43.77 0.11 17.12
CA MET A 788 44.61 0.85 18.02
C MET A 788 43.81 1.92 18.75
N GLY A 789 44.00 2.09 20.07
CA GLY A 789 43.33 3.10 20.85
C GLY A 789 41.95 2.73 21.37
N ILE A 790 41.14 3.73 21.60
CA ILE A 790 39.78 3.61 22.19
C ILE A 790 38.75 3.33 21.11
N VAL A 791 37.88 2.37 21.36
CA VAL A 791 36.68 2.14 20.56
C VAL A 791 35.53 2.97 21.14
N ASN A 792 34.95 3.88 20.36
CA ASN A 792 33.84 4.67 20.86
C ASN A 792 32.57 3.81 21.07
N ILE A 793 31.63 4.32 21.87
CA ILE A 793 30.42 3.59 22.27
C ILE A 793 29.60 3.11 21.09
N GLN A 794 29.39 3.95 20.08
CA GLN A 794 28.61 3.61 18.89
C GLN A 794 29.23 2.43 18.12
N ARG A 795 30.54 2.41 18.02
CA ARG A 795 31.30 1.31 17.40
C ARG A 795 31.25 0.03 18.22
N ILE A 796 31.24 0.12 19.56
CA ILE A 796 31.05 -1.05 20.44
C ILE A 796 29.71 -1.73 20.13
N TYR A 797 28.62 -0.94 20.00
CA TYR A 797 27.32 -1.49 19.65
C TYR A 797 27.31 -2.11 18.24
N LEU A 798 27.86 -1.42 17.25
CA LEU A 798 27.95 -1.90 15.86
C LEU A 798 28.77 -3.18 15.76
N GLN A 799 29.98 -3.22 16.34
CA GLN A 799 30.86 -4.39 16.32
C GLN A 799 30.22 -5.59 17.02
N THR A 800 29.52 -5.36 18.13
CA THR A 800 28.80 -6.40 18.83
C THR A 800 27.65 -6.96 18.00
N HIS A 801 26.84 -6.07 17.39
CA HIS A 801 25.73 -6.48 16.54
C HIS A 801 26.21 -7.26 15.31
N PHE A 802 27.22 -6.74 14.59
CA PHE A 802 27.80 -7.39 13.43
C PHE A 802 28.35 -8.77 13.79
N THR A 803 29.13 -8.89 14.87
CA THR A 803 29.68 -10.18 15.32
C THR A 803 28.59 -11.19 15.63
N LYS A 804 27.54 -10.79 16.34
CA LYS A 804 26.37 -11.65 16.62
C LYS A 804 25.69 -12.11 15.34
N LYS A 805 25.54 -11.22 14.35
CA LYS A 805 24.94 -11.58 13.06
C LYS A 805 25.82 -12.57 12.29
N ILE A 806 27.13 -12.38 12.28
CA ILE A 806 28.05 -13.33 11.65
C ILE A 806 28.06 -14.70 12.38
N ILE A 807 27.92 -14.72 13.72
CA ILE A 807 27.75 -15.95 14.50
C ILE A 807 26.47 -16.67 14.09
N GLU A 808 25.36 -15.94 13.98
CA GLU A 808 24.07 -16.51 13.51
C GLU A 808 24.21 -17.16 12.12
N ILE A 809 24.87 -16.48 11.19
CA ILE A 809 25.10 -17.00 9.84
C ILE A 809 25.98 -18.24 9.88
N ALA A 810 27.02 -18.26 10.72
CA ALA A 810 28.00 -19.33 10.83
C ALA A 810 27.46 -20.60 11.51
N ASP A 811 26.34 -20.54 12.20
CA ASP A 811 25.75 -21.65 12.96
C ASP A 811 25.20 -22.74 12.02
N ILE A 812 25.91 -23.85 11.94
CA ILE A 812 25.52 -25.00 11.12
C ILE A 812 24.58 -25.97 11.83
N ASN A 813 24.40 -25.81 13.14
CA ASN A 813 23.64 -26.75 13.97
C ASN A 813 22.18 -26.28 14.18
N SER A 814 21.90 -25.01 13.93
CA SER A 814 20.54 -24.49 14.07
C SER A 814 19.65 -24.96 12.92
N PRO A 815 18.57 -25.69 13.18
CA PRO A 815 17.61 -26.09 12.14
C PRO A 815 16.82 -24.92 11.58
N LYS A 816 16.90 -23.75 12.23
CA LYS A 816 16.26 -22.51 11.77
C LYS A 816 17.19 -21.66 10.90
N ASN A 817 18.45 -22.05 10.73
CA ASN A 817 19.39 -21.30 9.92
C ASN A 817 19.12 -21.51 8.42
N THR A 818 18.62 -20.48 7.73
CA THR A 818 18.22 -20.47 6.33
C THR A 818 19.34 -20.10 5.35
N TYR A 819 20.55 -19.82 5.85
CA TYR A 819 21.69 -19.47 5.02
C TYR A 819 22.25 -20.67 4.25
N ASP A 820 22.75 -20.43 3.03
CA ASP A 820 23.42 -21.46 2.23
C ASP A 820 24.82 -21.82 2.78
N ASP A 821 25.39 -22.90 2.29
CA ASP A 821 26.68 -23.42 2.78
C ASP A 821 27.84 -22.47 2.46
N ILE A 822 27.78 -21.75 1.32
CA ILE A 822 28.80 -20.76 0.95
C ILE A 822 28.76 -19.59 1.96
N SER A 823 27.61 -19.09 2.31
CA SER A 823 27.40 -18.04 3.32
C SER A 823 27.90 -18.48 4.70
N LYS A 824 27.57 -19.70 5.12
CA LYS A 824 28.03 -20.26 6.39
C LYS A 824 29.56 -20.41 6.45
N ALA A 825 30.18 -20.90 5.35
CA ALA A 825 31.62 -21.02 5.26
C ALA A 825 32.33 -19.65 5.29
N ALA A 826 31.79 -18.65 4.54
CA ALA A 826 32.28 -17.28 4.54
C ALA A 826 32.17 -16.63 5.93
N ALA A 827 31.05 -16.83 6.63
CA ALA A 827 30.86 -16.33 7.99
C ALA A 827 31.85 -16.95 8.99
N ARG A 828 32.12 -18.25 8.92
CA ARG A 828 33.13 -18.90 9.77
C ARG A 828 34.52 -18.34 9.52
N GLN A 829 34.89 -18.12 8.27
CA GLN A 829 36.16 -17.46 7.94
C GLN A 829 36.22 -16.03 8.44
N THR A 830 35.08 -15.31 8.37
CA THR A 830 34.95 -13.94 8.87
C THR A 830 35.13 -13.89 10.40
N LEU A 831 34.54 -14.81 11.17
CA LEU A 831 34.77 -14.92 12.61
C LEU A 831 36.25 -15.13 12.97
N LYS A 832 36.96 -16.01 12.23
CA LYS A 832 38.39 -16.21 12.41
C LYS A 832 39.19 -14.94 12.12
N LYS A 833 38.80 -14.19 11.06
CA LYS A 833 39.41 -12.90 10.71
C LYS A 833 39.20 -11.87 11.82
N ILE A 834 37.95 -11.69 12.31
CA ILE A 834 37.63 -10.77 13.40
C ILE A 834 38.45 -11.12 14.64
N LYS A 835 38.48 -12.40 15.05
CA LYS A 835 39.26 -12.86 16.20
C LYS A 835 40.75 -12.49 16.04
N SER A 836 41.36 -12.77 14.90
CA SER A 836 42.75 -12.42 14.62
C SER A 836 43.02 -10.92 14.74
N MET A 837 42.11 -10.09 14.20
CA MET A 837 42.19 -8.61 14.32
C MET A 837 42.10 -8.15 15.78
N LEU A 838 41.18 -8.74 16.58
CA LEU A 838 41.00 -8.35 18.00
C LEU A 838 42.18 -8.80 18.87
N ILE A 839 42.82 -9.94 18.60
CA ILE A 839 44.00 -10.44 19.29
C ILE A 839 45.18 -9.51 19.02
N SER A 840 45.34 -9.01 17.79
CA SER A 840 46.42 -8.09 17.42
C SER A 840 46.17 -6.63 17.87
N ALA A 841 44.97 -6.31 18.33
CA ALA A 841 44.58 -4.96 18.71
C ALA A 841 45.09 -4.57 20.10
N ASN A 842 45.45 -3.27 20.28
CA ASN A 842 45.94 -2.76 21.56
C ASN A 842 45.15 -1.53 22.01
N SER A 843 44.90 -1.44 23.35
CA SER A 843 44.28 -0.26 24.00
C SER A 843 44.60 -0.22 25.49
N ALA A 844 44.85 0.96 26.00
CA ALA A 844 44.93 1.21 27.45
C ALA A 844 43.53 1.35 28.10
N ASP A 845 42.49 1.62 27.32
CA ASP A 845 41.14 1.82 27.83
C ASP A 845 40.52 0.51 28.30
N GLU A 846 39.96 0.49 29.52
CA GLU A 846 39.40 -0.71 30.13
C GLU A 846 38.14 -1.17 29.41
N THR A 847 37.25 -0.25 29.05
CA THR A 847 35.98 -0.57 28.31
C THR A 847 36.28 -1.21 26.97
N THR A 848 37.26 -0.70 26.21
CA THR A 848 37.71 -1.25 24.95
C THR A 848 38.27 -2.66 25.13
N ARG A 849 39.11 -2.89 26.18
CA ARG A 849 39.64 -4.24 26.48
C ARG A 849 38.54 -5.22 26.82
N ALA A 850 37.59 -4.81 27.69
CA ALA A 850 36.43 -5.64 28.07
C ALA A 850 35.57 -5.98 26.85
N HIS A 851 35.28 -5.01 25.97
CA HIS A 851 34.55 -5.23 24.73
C HIS A 851 35.24 -6.25 23.82
N ARG A 852 36.54 -6.08 23.53
CA ARG A 852 37.32 -7.02 22.71
C ARG A 852 37.37 -8.41 23.31
N ALA A 853 37.59 -8.54 24.63
CA ALA A 853 37.57 -9.84 25.33
C ALA A 853 36.20 -10.52 25.22
N SER A 854 35.12 -9.75 25.36
CA SER A 854 33.72 -10.26 25.18
C SER A 854 33.49 -10.79 23.77
N LEU A 855 33.93 -10.05 22.72
CA LEU A 855 33.78 -10.50 21.35
C LEU A 855 34.59 -11.79 21.06
N ILE A 856 35.85 -11.84 21.55
CA ILE A 856 36.71 -13.04 21.41
C ILE A 856 36.02 -14.24 22.07
N PHE A 857 35.49 -14.07 23.29
CA PHE A 857 34.77 -15.12 23.99
C PHE A 857 33.54 -15.64 23.21
N GLN A 858 32.73 -14.73 22.66
CA GLN A 858 31.55 -15.08 21.84
C GLN A 858 31.95 -15.84 20.56
N ILE A 859 33.01 -15.39 19.89
CA ILE A 859 33.53 -16.02 18.68
C ILE A 859 34.08 -17.43 19.01
N ASP A 860 34.84 -17.58 20.09
CA ASP A 860 35.39 -18.87 20.50
C ASP A 860 34.29 -19.85 20.85
N SER A 861 33.30 -19.40 21.60
CA SER A 861 32.09 -20.19 21.90
C SER A 861 31.40 -20.68 20.61
N ALA A 862 31.21 -19.80 19.63
CA ALA A 862 30.55 -20.13 18.35
C ALA A 862 31.40 -21.09 17.50
N LEU A 863 32.72 -20.96 17.51
CA LEU A 863 33.62 -21.80 16.72
C LEU A 863 33.95 -23.15 17.37
N SER A 864 33.76 -23.30 18.70
CA SER A 864 34.00 -24.52 19.47
C SER A 864 32.83 -25.50 19.42
N ILE A 865 31.66 -25.08 18.97
CA ILE A 865 30.52 -25.99 18.82
C ILE A 865 30.79 -26.98 17.71
N LYS A 866 30.97 -28.25 18.09
CA LYS A 866 31.24 -29.41 17.21
C LYS A 866 30.01 -29.84 16.41
#